data_811f07a45b57134d986572a09a47cc92
#
_entry.id   811f07a45b57134d986572a09a47cc92
#
_cell.length_a   1.000
_cell.length_b   1.000
_cell.length_c   1.000
_cell.angle_alpha   90.00
_cell.angle_beta   90.00
_cell.angle_gamma   90.00
#
_symmetry.space_group_name_H-M   'P 1'
#
loop_
_entity.id
_entity.type
_entity.pdbx_description
1 polymer ?
#
loop_
_entity_poly.entity_id
_entity_poly.type
_entity_poly.pdbx_seq_one_letter_code
_entity_poly.pdbx_strand_id
1 'polypeptide(L)'
;MGFRITMDIAKGALATAGRGMSVNGHNIANVDTPGYSRQTETITTNRPYTIGSTQLGTGATLEHVNRHADQRLEERLADQKSKFATYDEAIVYIDNLEALFNVDSDTHLGSLMSNFWQGWHEVANHPDDPSARSVLLESATNLSGQFNTLSNDINRLKTNVGQDIDAGVERVNTIMGKIAKLNTEIFITESTRPANDQRDMRGQLVTELSEFLNVNTVEQPTGYLSIMTSNGYPLVVGNRSYDLTSNRGSVGWETSAGGIVDVSRAITHGKLGGWLMVKDDILSEVDQNLDSLAKEVIWRVNKVHSQGVGTSYHQTAVTSSEAPAGGNLYNLAYGDRIDYDGGMKVWAKKLNSPNPATAVEVDTGISTTSPVKFTGTGMPMSRYRITVEEGGTVGPGADDPVLRWERLGADNTPVALGRFAITGENKFSSTPPVEGIGFDIGKGRLVAGNVFEFNTSEAGIANPVELRGIPEGRARCAGDRYTLTVVEGGGSIENVSPKNPMILEWQNSTGMGTIRIEEPEEAQFDVDGMTLSIDKGTLMNGDSFVVKTGDAGQPLDLEGNTTAEQKSSWHWTTFSLADQFNRQASEAGVDLRAFISNTGNFELRPDFGVAFAFSDSTARDGGVAAALGLNTFFKGQDAATIDIAELVKDPSNIAAARVRGAGSDAITSNLHVTNPEVRPVEISTAGGPAVLYFEEDDVPKAITVDPRILTSRGDLHTLAHDMEQAMNAASNLSNPYKVRYVENENRFEFSENDGSPLQQLTLRWDRSPALAELTGFRPEPETFVPAAGDYGKINNENALLMADMQHVENTMPHYAYTRDRGAVAESLTTTPDGFYRDMLGSIGVRASSFRKEKEMGGMMVEKLSDIRESISGVSVDEELVRMLAHQQAYQAASKLITTSDEMLQTLLNMR
;
A
#
# COMPACT_ATOMS: atom_id res chain seq x y z
N MET A 1 17.84 -9.92 90.76
CA MET A 1 17.09 -9.52 89.58
C MET A 1 17.85 -8.52 88.73
N GLY A 2 18.46 -7.47 89.26
CA GLY A 2 19.17 -6.45 88.46
C GLY A 2 20.29 -7.02 87.62
N PHE A 3 21.01 -7.97 88.13
CA PHE A 3 22.13 -8.62 87.39
C PHE A 3 21.69 -9.40 86.13
N ARG A 4 20.55 -10.10 86.21
CA ARG A 4 20.00 -10.84 85.12
C ARG A 4 19.54 -9.85 83.96
N ILE A 5 18.96 -8.74 84.39
CA ILE A 5 18.53 -7.69 83.44
C ILE A 5 19.75 -7.07 82.72
N THR A 6 20.86 -6.80 83.49
CA THR A 6 22.11 -6.28 82.86
C THR A 6 22.74 -7.26 81.90
N MET A 7 22.74 -8.57 82.24
CA MET A 7 23.23 -9.66 81.41
C MET A 7 22.34 -9.82 80.14
N ASP A 8 21.04 -9.74 80.25
CA ASP A 8 20.09 -9.84 79.16
C ASP A 8 20.20 -8.59 78.23
N ILE A 9 20.39 -7.39 78.76
CA ILE A 9 20.69 -6.16 77.94
C ILE A 9 22.00 -6.34 77.20
N ALA A 10 23.07 -6.82 77.85
CA ALA A 10 24.36 -7.01 77.24
C ALA A 10 24.33 -8.06 76.11
N LYS A 11 23.61 -9.17 76.35
CA LYS A 11 23.39 -10.20 75.27
C LYS A 11 22.60 -9.65 74.12
N GLY A 12 21.50 -8.90 74.36
CA GLY A 12 20.71 -8.26 73.34
C GLY A 12 21.56 -7.26 72.51
N ALA A 13 22.34 -6.41 73.18
CA ALA A 13 23.22 -5.48 72.54
C ALA A 13 24.30 -6.18 71.68
N LEU A 14 24.89 -7.27 72.19
CA LEU A 14 25.88 -8.05 71.47
C LEU A 14 25.29 -8.70 70.21
N ALA A 15 24.08 -9.29 70.34
CA ALA A 15 23.37 -9.88 69.20
C ALA A 15 22.98 -8.84 68.15
N THR A 16 22.51 -7.66 68.58
CA THR A 16 22.12 -6.56 67.73
C THR A 16 23.34 -6.01 66.98
N ALA A 17 24.45 -5.74 67.68
CA ALA A 17 25.68 -5.25 67.07
C ALA A 17 26.29 -6.25 66.08
N GLY A 18 26.29 -7.57 66.41
CA GLY A 18 26.77 -8.64 65.54
C GLY A 18 25.94 -8.77 64.25
N ARG A 19 24.61 -8.65 64.39
CA ARG A 19 23.71 -8.62 63.21
C ARG A 19 23.91 -7.36 62.39
N GLY A 20 24.08 -6.16 62.98
CA GLY A 20 24.37 -4.91 62.28
C GLY A 20 25.68 -5.01 61.47
N MET A 21 26.76 -5.59 62.05
CA MET A 21 28.00 -5.88 61.29
C MET A 21 27.75 -6.82 60.12
N SER A 22 26.88 -7.81 60.26
CA SER A 22 26.58 -8.74 59.14
C SER A 22 25.79 -7.98 58.02
N VAL A 23 24.87 -7.08 58.36
CA VAL A 23 24.15 -6.25 57.36
C VAL A 23 25.10 -5.36 56.61
N ASN A 24 25.97 -4.60 57.29
CA ASN A 24 26.97 -3.73 56.68
C ASN A 24 27.97 -4.56 55.85
N GLY A 25 28.41 -5.74 56.27
CA GLY A 25 29.25 -6.64 55.51
C GLY A 25 28.57 -7.14 54.25
N HIS A 26 27.26 -7.43 54.33
CA HIS A 26 26.43 -7.82 53.19
C HIS A 26 26.30 -6.65 52.18
N ASN A 27 26.06 -5.42 52.63
CA ASN A 27 26.05 -4.23 51.81
C ASN A 27 27.36 -4.03 51.05
N ILE A 28 28.50 -4.08 51.77
CA ILE A 28 29.84 -3.92 51.20
C ILE A 28 30.14 -5.00 50.17
N ALA A 29 29.78 -6.28 50.46
CA ALA A 29 30.00 -7.40 49.53
C ALA A 29 29.17 -7.27 48.23
N ASN A 30 28.09 -6.51 48.24
CA ASN A 30 27.18 -6.34 47.10
C ASN A 30 27.25 -4.94 46.48
N VAL A 31 28.25 -4.11 46.81
CA VAL A 31 28.35 -2.74 46.29
C VAL A 31 28.37 -2.67 44.74
N ASP A 32 29.06 -3.63 44.10
CA ASP A 32 29.14 -3.74 42.64
C ASP A 32 28.08 -4.67 42.06
N THR A 33 27.14 -5.20 42.89
CA THR A 33 26.06 -6.04 42.37
C THR A 33 24.95 -5.18 41.73
N PRO A 34 24.74 -5.26 40.40
CA PRO A 34 23.72 -4.46 39.72
C PRO A 34 22.35 -4.66 40.34
N GLY A 35 21.60 -3.56 40.59
CA GLY A 35 20.25 -3.62 41.12
C GLY A 35 20.12 -3.93 42.60
N TYR A 36 21.22 -4.15 43.30
CA TYR A 36 21.23 -4.31 44.76
C TYR A 36 20.74 -3.02 45.44
N SER A 37 19.88 -3.18 46.45
CA SER A 37 19.40 -2.07 47.26
C SER A 37 20.03 -2.17 48.67
N ARG A 38 20.64 -1.08 49.13
CA ARG A 38 21.19 -0.97 50.46
C ARG A 38 20.20 -1.41 51.52
N GLN A 39 20.65 -2.25 52.45
CA GLN A 39 19.86 -2.73 53.57
C GLN A 39 20.25 -2.03 54.86
N THR A 40 19.23 -1.69 55.67
CA THR A 40 19.44 -1.10 56.96
C THR A 40 18.63 -1.81 58.02
N GLU A 41 19.23 -1.94 59.21
CA GLU A 41 18.59 -2.54 60.35
C GLU A 41 17.64 -1.60 61.07
N THR A 42 16.45 -2.10 61.44
CA THR A 42 15.52 -1.44 62.33
C THR A 42 15.68 -2.03 63.73
N ILE A 43 16.18 -1.17 64.65
CA ILE A 43 16.40 -1.53 66.04
C ILE A 43 15.25 -0.97 66.88
N THR A 44 14.59 -1.84 67.63
CA THR A 44 13.50 -1.43 68.55
C THR A 44 13.87 -1.74 70.02
N THR A 45 13.29 -0.97 70.95
CA THR A 45 13.47 -1.18 72.37
C THR A 45 12.63 -2.34 72.87
N ASN A 46 13.26 -3.21 73.66
CA ASN A 46 12.53 -4.33 74.29
C ASN A 46 11.50 -3.81 75.33
N ARG A 47 10.49 -4.64 75.61
CA ARG A 47 9.46 -4.27 76.61
C ARG A 47 10.14 -4.03 77.97
N PRO A 48 9.91 -2.85 78.61
CA PRO A 48 10.49 -2.56 79.85
C PRO A 48 9.98 -3.48 80.96
N TYR A 49 10.86 -3.81 81.91
CA TYR A 49 10.53 -4.63 83.07
C TYR A 49 10.12 -3.69 84.22
N THR A 50 8.93 -3.93 84.82
CA THR A 50 8.41 -3.09 85.89
C THR A 50 8.72 -3.71 87.27
N ILE A 51 9.42 -2.96 88.14
CA ILE A 51 9.73 -3.40 89.54
C ILE A 51 9.12 -2.37 90.44
N GLY A 52 8.03 -2.72 91.04
CA GLY A 52 7.29 -1.73 91.91
C GLY A 52 6.73 -0.57 91.05
N SER A 53 7.14 0.66 91.35
CA SER A 53 6.75 1.87 90.57
C SER A 53 7.80 2.27 89.57
N THR A 54 8.88 1.50 89.38
CA THR A 54 9.94 1.87 88.49
C THR A 54 9.97 0.97 87.28
N GLN A 55 10.02 1.50 86.04
CA GLN A 55 10.24 0.80 84.81
C GLN A 55 11.72 0.80 84.46
N LEU A 56 12.27 -0.38 84.26
CA LEU A 56 13.65 -0.54 83.82
C LEU A 56 13.65 -1.02 82.40
N GLY A 57 14.44 -0.35 81.51
CA GLY A 57 14.66 -0.80 80.12
C GLY A 57 15.35 -2.19 80.08
N THR A 58 15.00 -3.01 79.12
CA THR A 58 15.56 -4.37 79.01
C THR A 58 16.45 -4.49 77.74
N GLY A 59 16.90 -3.37 77.16
CA GLY A 59 17.76 -3.32 76.03
C GLY A 59 17.01 -3.10 74.70
N ALA A 60 17.67 -3.36 73.62
CA ALA A 60 17.16 -3.27 72.28
C ALA A 60 17.39 -4.59 71.47
N THR A 61 16.59 -4.81 70.48
CA THR A 61 16.71 -5.96 69.56
C THR A 61 16.54 -5.47 68.13
N LEU A 62 17.19 -6.15 67.20
CA LEU A 62 16.99 -5.95 65.81
C LEU A 62 15.65 -6.61 65.45
N GLU A 63 14.69 -5.80 65.00
CA GLU A 63 13.34 -6.22 64.64
C GLU A 63 13.33 -6.81 63.22
N HIS A 64 13.80 -6.03 62.22
CA HIS A 64 13.92 -6.47 60.85
C HIS A 64 15.00 -5.67 60.10
N VAL A 65 15.35 -6.15 58.92
CA VAL A 65 16.25 -5.51 57.99
C VAL A 65 15.44 -5.02 56.79
N ASN A 66 15.43 -3.72 56.56
CA ASN A 66 14.70 -3.09 55.47
C ASN A 66 15.63 -2.75 54.32
N ARG A 67 15.15 -2.91 53.12
CA ARG A 67 15.85 -2.38 51.94
C ARG A 67 15.47 -0.91 51.71
N HIS A 68 16.45 -0.12 51.28
CA HIS A 68 16.25 1.23 50.82
C HIS A 68 15.97 1.23 49.32
N ALA A 69 14.69 1.31 48.91
CA ALA A 69 14.26 1.40 47.54
C ALA A 69 13.06 2.36 47.44
N ASP A 70 13.09 3.20 46.39
CA ASP A 70 11.95 4.04 46.03
C ASP A 70 11.22 3.39 44.86
N GLN A 71 10.08 2.74 45.11
CA GLN A 71 9.29 2.04 44.09
C GLN A 71 8.86 2.97 42.95
N ARG A 72 8.52 4.22 43.22
CA ARG A 72 8.09 5.18 42.19
C ARG A 72 9.24 5.54 41.25
N LEU A 73 10.46 5.62 41.79
CA LEU A 73 11.65 5.88 41.01
C LEU A 73 12.01 4.65 40.15
N GLU A 74 11.90 3.44 40.74
CA GLU A 74 12.10 2.20 39.98
C GLU A 74 11.13 2.04 38.82
N GLU A 75 9.83 2.35 39.03
CA GLU A 75 8.80 2.34 37.98
C GLU A 75 9.10 3.38 36.89
N ARG A 76 9.51 4.60 37.26
CA ARG A 76 9.90 5.63 36.28
C ARG A 76 11.16 5.25 35.48
N LEU A 77 12.13 4.64 36.14
CA LEU A 77 13.35 4.18 35.46
C LEU A 77 13.02 3.06 34.49
N ALA A 78 12.16 2.11 34.88
CA ALA A 78 11.70 1.04 34.01
C ALA A 78 10.94 1.56 32.79
N ASP A 79 10.03 2.52 32.96
CA ASP A 79 9.29 3.17 31.85
C ASP A 79 10.27 3.90 30.91
N GLN A 80 11.22 4.64 31.48
CA GLN A 80 12.20 5.37 30.64
C GLN A 80 13.16 4.44 29.92
N LYS A 81 13.60 3.33 30.53
CA LYS A 81 14.38 2.30 29.87
C LYS A 81 13.61 1.63 28.73
N SER A 82 12.31 1.40 28.93
CA SER A 82 11.44 0.87 27.88
C SER A 82 11.37 1.81 26.67
N LYS A 83 11.18 3.12 26.90
CA LYS A 83 11.16 4.14 25.83
C LYS A 83 12.51 4.24 25.12
N PHE A 84 13.60 4.26 25.88
CA PHE A 84 14.95 4.27 25.31
C PHE A 84 15.20 3.04 24.43
N ALA A 85 14.89 1.84 24.92
CA ALA A 85 15.08 0.60 24.20
C ALA A 85 14.26 0.55 22.88
N THR A 86 13.10 1.22 22.81
CA THR A 86 12.31 1.32 21.58
C THR A 86 13.13 1.97 20.46
N TYR A 87 13.71 3.14 20.73
CA TYR A 87 14.44 3.90 19.72
C TYR A 87 15.86 3.37 19.51
N ASP A 88 16.47 2.77 20.54
CA ASP A 88 17.78 2.15 20.45
C ASP A 88 17.78 0.97 19.49
N GLU A 89 16.78 0.10 19.55
CA GLU A 89 16.62 -1.02 18.62
C GLU A 89 16.10 -0.55 17.24
N ALA A 90 15.16 0.38 17.20
CA ALA A 90 14.58 0.86 15.96
C ALA A 90 15.61 1.55 15.05
N ILE A 91 16.52 2.35 15.62
CA ILE A 91 17.53 3.08 14.85
C ILE A 91 18.47 2.16 14.10
N VAL A 92 18.76 0.97 14.61
CA VAL A 92 19.61 -0.02 13.93
C VAL A 92 19.02 -0.40 12.58
N TYR A 93 17.73 -0.62 12.52
CA TYR A 93 17.03 -0.96 11.27
C TYR A 93 16.83 0.23 10.35
N ILE A 94 16.60 1.41 10.92
CA ILE A 94 16.46 2.64 10.12
C ILE A 94 17.81 3.02 9.48
N ASP A 95 18.91 2.89 10.20
CA ASP A 95 20.25 3.13 9.63
C ASP A 95 20.54 2.14 8.48
N ASN A 96 20.11 0.88 8.62
CA ASN A 96 20.19 -0.09 7.53
C ASN A 96 19.28 0.31 6.35
N LEU A 97 18.06 0.78 6.63
CA LEU A 97 17.13 1.26 5.60
C LEU A 97 17.70 2.50 4.87
N GLU A 98 18.24 3.49 5.59
CA GLU A 98 18.92 4.62 4.97
C GLU A 98 20.08 4.16 4.06
N ALA A 99 20.84 3.15 4.49
CA ALA A 99 21.95 2.61 3.70
C ALA A 99 21.48 1.96 2.39
N LEU A 100 20.30 1.33 2.34
CA LEU A 100 19.73 0.77 1.11
C LEU A 100 19.42 1.84 0.07
N PHE A 101 19.02 3.03 0.51
CA PHE A 101 18.67 4.17 -0.34
C PHE A 101 19.84 5.17 -0.51
N ASN A 102 21.07 4.75 -0.29
CA ASN A 102 22.25 5.64 -0.33
C ASN A 102 22.29 6.47 -1.61
N VAL A 103 22.13 7.79 -1.44
CA VAL A 103 22.04 8.78 -2.53
C VAL A 103 23.41 9.07 -3.15
N ASP A 104 24.51 8.74 -2.49
CA ASP A 104 25.87 9.02 -2.96
C ASP A 104 26.37 8.00 -4.01
N SER A 105 25.57 6.98 -4.32
CA SER A 105 25.91 5.97 -5.32
C SER A 105 25.35 6.37 -6.70
N ASP A 106 26.13 6.25 -7.75
CA ASP A 106 25.65 6.44 -9.14
C ASP A 106 24.57 5.43 -9.56
N THR A 107 24.36 4.39 -8.75
CA THR A 107 23.40 3.32 -8.98
C THR A 107 22.13 3.44 -8.12
N HIS A 108 21.95 4.57 -7.41
CA HIS A 108 20.70 4.75 -6.65
C HIS A 108 19.50 4.92 -7.59
N LEU A 109 18.31 4.55 -7.12
CA LEU A 109 17.09 4.50 -7.92
C LEU A 109 16.80 5.82 -8.67
N GLY A 110 17.03 6.97 -8.04
CA GLY A 110 16.82 8.27 -8.69
C GLY A 110 17.75 8.52 -9.88
N SER A 111 19.05 8.16 -9.78
CA SER A 111 19.99 8.23 -10.91
C SER A 111 19.58 7.28 -12.04
N LEU A 112 19.15 6.05 -11.70
CA LEU A 112 18.70 5.08 -12.70
C LEU A 112 17.41 5.52 -13.39
N MET A 113 16.45 6.12 -12.68
CA MET A 113 15.27 6.75 -13.30
C MET A 113 15.68 7.88 -14.26
N SER A 114 16.59 8.76 -13.83
CA SER A 114 17.09 9.83 -14.68
C SER A 114 17.78 9.29 -15.94
N ASN A 115 18.62 8.26 -15.81
CA ASN A 115 19.28 7.59 -16.93
C ASN A 115 18.27 6.95 -17.89
N PHE A 116 17.20 6.37 -17.36
CA PHE A 116 16.13 5.80 -18.16
C PHE A 116 15.40 6.87 -18.99
N TRP A 117 15.04 8.00 -18.39
CA TRP A 117 14.42 9.13 -19.12
C TRP A 117 15.37 9.74 -20.14
N GLN A 118 16.65 9.86 -19.79
CA GLN A 118 17.69 10.32 -20.74
C GLN A 118 17.84 9.34 -21.93
N GLY A 119 17.71 8.03 -21.68
CA GLY A 119 17.67 7.02 -22.74
C GLY A 119 16.53 7.26 -23.75
N TRP A 120 15.34 7.64 -23.26
CA TRP A 120 14.23 8.02 -24.13
C TRP A 120 14.51 9.31 -24.92
N HIS A 121 15.16 10.31 -24.33
CA HIS A 121 15.61 11.50 -25.05
C HIS A 121 16.59 11.15 -26.18
N GLU A 122 17.50 10.20 -25.93
CA GLU A 122 18.46 9.78 -26.96
C GLU A 122 17.76 9.02 -28.10
N VAL A 123 16.80 8.14 -27.78
CA VAL A 123 15.96 7.48 -28.79
C VAL A 123 15.10 8.49 -29.54
N ALA A 124 14.59 9.54 -28.88
CA ALA A 124 13.84 10.62 -29.55
C ALA A 124 14.71 11.43 -30.52
N ASN A 125 15.98 11.65 -30.20
CA ASN A 125 16.92 12.33 -31.07
C ASN A 125 17.41 11.46 -32.25
N HIS A 126 17.53 10.15 -32.03
CA HIS A 126 18.05 9.18 -33.02
C HIS A 126 17.12 7.94 -33.09
N PRO A 127 15.87 8.08 -33.59
CA PRO A 127 14.86 7.02 -33.51
C PRO A 127 15.15 5.79 -34.37
N ASP A 128 16.00 5.92 -35.38
CA ASP A 128 16.45 4.84 -36.27
C ASP A 128 17.77 4.18 -35.83
N ASP A 129 18.44 4.69 -34.77
CA ASP A 129 19.72 4.12 -34.29
C ASP A 129 19.47 2.92 -33.35
N PRO A 130 19.89 1.69 -33.75
CA PRO A 130 19.81 0.52 -32.88
C PRO A 130 20.63 0.65 -31.60
N SER A 131 21.71 1.46 -31.60
CA SER A 131 22.57 1.66 -30.43
C SER A 131 21.84 2.44 -29.35
N ALA A 132 21.15 3.52 -29.71
CA ALA A 132 20.33 4.32 -28.76
C ALA A 132 19.26 3.44 -28.09
N ARG A 133 18.57 2.60 -28.87
CA ARG A 133 17.57 1.64 -28.37
C ARG A 133 18.17 0.60 -27.42
N SER A 134 19.36 0.09 -27.71
CA SER A 134 20.06 -0.87 -26.85
C SER A 134 20.49 -0.24 -25.51
N VAL A 135 20.99 1.01 -25.54
CA VAL A 135 21.34 1.76 -24.32
C VAL A 135 20.10 2.05 -23.47
N LEU A 136 18.97 2.41 -24.10
CA LEU A 136 17.70 2.55 -23.38
C LEU A 136 17.29 1.25 -22.70
N LEU A 137 17.37 0.12 -23.41
CA LEU A 137 17.03 -1.20 -22.83
C LEU A 137 17.92 -1.56 -21.66
N GLU A 138 19.22 -1.27 -21.74
CA GLU A 138 20.16 -1.48 -20.62
C GLU A 138 19.80 -0.60 -19.42
N SER A 139 19.53 0.68 -19.64
CA SER A 139 19.13 1.60 -18.56
C SER A 139 17.81 1.16 -17.90
N ALA A 140 16.84 0.67 -18.68
CA ALA A 140 15.59 0.13 -18.17
C ALA A 140 15.78 -1.19 -17.39
N THR A 141 16.70 -2.05 -17.85
CA THR A 141 17.06 -3.29 -17.13
C THR A 141 17.70 -2.97 -15.78
N ASN A 142 18.59 -1.98 -15.74
CA ASN A 142 19.22 -1.54 -14.52
C ASN A 142 18.18 -0.93 -13.55
N LEU A 143 17.23 -0.14 -14.07
CA LEU A 143 16.15 0.45 -13.29
C LEU A 143 15.24 -0.63 -12.67
N SER A 144 14.76 -1.58 -13.48
CA SER A 144 13.91 -2.68 -12.99
C SER A 144 14.66 -3.57 -12.00
N GLY A 145 15.94 -3.87 -12.26
CA GLY A 145 16.81 -4.61 -11.34
C GLY A 145 16.98 -3.92 -9.99
N GLN A 146 17.06 -2.57 -9.97
CA GLN A 146 17.17 -1.82 -8.72
C GLN A 146 15.87 -1.82 -7.91
N PHE A 147 14.71 -1.70 -8.57
CA PHE A 147 13.41 -1.87 -7.88
C PHE A 147 13.33 -3.24 -7.22
N ASN A 148 13.63 -4.31 -7.96
CA ASN A 148 13.62 -5.68 -7.41
C ASN A 148 14.60 -5.84 -6.25
N THR A 149 15.80 -5.25 -6.34
CA THR A 149 16.81 -5.31 -5.29
C THR A 149 16.31 -4.64 -4.02
N LEU A 150 15.80 -3.41 -4.13
CA LEU A 150 15.26 -2.66 -2.99
C LEU A 150 14.09 -3.39 -2.33
N SER A 151 13.13 -3.88 -3.11
CA SER A 151 11.99 -4.66 -2.59
C SER A 151 12.47 -5.91 -1.84
N ASN A 152 13.40 -6.68 -2.43
CA ASN A 152 13.97 -7.86 -1.79
C ASN A 152 14.74 -7.53 -0.50
N ASP A 153 15.48 -6.42 -0.47
CA ASP A 153 16.24 -5.99 0.70
C ASP A 153 15.32 -5.52 1.83
N ILE A 154 14.23 -4.78 1.51
CA ILE A 154 13.19 -4.41 2.48
C ILE A 154 12.53 -5.67 3.05
N ASN A 155 12.19 -6.66 2.21
CA ASN A 155 11.60 -7.92 2.66
C ASN A 155 12.56 -8.73 3.53
N ARG A 156 13.86 -8.66 3.26
CA ARG A 156 14.90 -9.25 4.10
C ARG A 156 14.97 -8.56 5.46
N LEU A 157 14.92 -7.22 5.50
CA LEU A 157 14.84 -6.48 6.76
C LEU A 157 13.58 -6.85 7.56
N LYS A 158 12.40 -6.93 6.91
CA LYS A 158 11.16 -7.39 7.57
C LYS A 158 11.32 -8.78 8.19
N THR A 159 11.99 -9.69 7.48
CA THR A 159 12.26 -11.05 7.96
C THR A 159 13.19 -11.03 9.17
N ASN A 160 14.27 -10.25 9.14
CA ASN A 160 15.21 -10.14 10.24
C ASN A 160 14.54 -9.58 11.50
N VAL A 161 13.79 -8.49 11.35
CA VAL A 161 12.99 -7.91 12.46
C VAL A 161 12.00 -8.96 13.01
N GLY A 162 11.38 -9.75 12.16
CA GLY A 162 10.49 -10.83 12.57
C GLY A 162 11.19 -11.87 13.45
N GLN A 163 12.42 -12.24 13.10
CA GLN A 163 13.25 -13.17 13.90
C GLN A 163 13.64 -12.56 15.26
N ASP A 164 13.97 -11.26 15.30
CA ASP A 164 14.28 -10.60 16.57
C ASP A 164 13.04 -10.49 17.47
N ILE A 165 11.85 -10.28 16.90
CA ILE A 165 10.58 -10.32 17.63
C ILE A 165 10.38 -11.73 18.23
N ASP A 166 10.58 -12.79 17.45
CA ASP A 166 10.41 -14.18 17.90
C ASP A 166 11.36 -14.49 19.07
N ALA A 167 12.64 -14.14 18.95
CA ALA A 167 13.63 -14.29 20.01
C ALA A 167 13.31 -13.43 21.25
N GLY A 168 12.81 -12.23 21.04
CA GLY A 168 12.38 -11.32 22.11
C GLY A 168 11.19 -11.88 22.90
N VAL A 169 10.22 -12.46 22.24
CA VAL A 169 9.05 -13.11 22.88
C VAL A 169 9.50 -14.31 23.73
N GLU A 170 10.41 -15.14 23.24
CA GLU A 170 10.97 -16.27 24.03
C GLU A 170 11.69 -15.75 25.28
N ARG A 171 12.49 -14.68 25.16
CA ARG A 171 13.16 -14.06 26.29
C ARG A 171 12.17 -13.51 27.30
N VAL A 172 11.13 -12.81 26.86
CA VAL A 172 10.06 -12.28 27.70
C VAL A 172 9.39 -13.41 28.50
N ASN A 173 8.99 -14.51 27.85
CA ASN A 173 8.40 -15.66 28.50
C ASN A 173 9.33 -16.26 29.57
N THR A 174 10.61 -16.36 29.28
CA THR A 174 11.63 -16.82 30.24
C THR A 174 11.69 -15.90 31.48
N ILE A 175 11.69 -14.58 31.29
CA ILE A 175 11.71 -13.60 32.37
C ILE A 175 10.43 -13.68 33.22
N MET A 176 9.27 -13.72 32.55
CA MET A 176 7.98 -13.85 33.23
C MET A 176 7.90 -15.11 34.11
N GLY A 177 8.38 -16.23 33.59
CA GLY A 177 8.46 -17.48 34.35
C GLY A 177 9.36 -17.38 35.60
N LYS A 178 10.50 -16.68 35.50
CA LYS A 178 11.38 -16.40 36.64
C LYS A 178 10.72 -15.50 37.69
N ILE A 179 10.03 -14.45 37.24
CA ILE A 179 9.29 -13.53 38.12
C ILE A 179 8.19 -14.29 38.89
N ALA A 180 7.43 -15.14 38.21
CA ALA A 180 6.39 -15.97 38.85
C ALA A 180 6.96 -16.91 39.94
N LYS A 181 8.16 -17.45 39.74
CA LYS A 181 8.88 -18.26 40.74
C LYS A 181 9.29 -17.40 41.94
N LEU A 182 9.94 -16.24 41.69
CA LEU A 182 10.34 -15.32 42.76
C LEU A 182 9.15 -14.80 43.56
N ASN A 183 8.00 -14.58 42.93
CA ASN A 183 6.77 -14.22 43.63
C ASN A 183 6.43 -15.27 44.70
N THR A 184 6.55 -16.58 44.36
CA THR A 184 6.29 -17.67 45.32
C THR A 184 7.32 -17.68 46.43
N GLU A 185 8.61 -17.51 46.11
CA GLU A 185 9.69 -17.46 47.10
C GLU A 185 9.54 -16.29 48.08
N ILE A 186 9.18 -15.09 47.56
CA ILE A 186 8.90 -13.92 48.39
C ILE A 186 7.74 -14.18 49.31
N PHE A 187 6.61 -14.72 48.82
CA PHE A 187 5.44 -15.03 49.64
C PHE A 187 5.78 -15.98 50.78
N ILE A 188 6.54 -17.04 50.51
CA ILE A 188 6.97 -18.01 51.56
C ILE A 188 7.90 -17.33 52.55
N THR A 189 8.89 -16.56 52.08
CA THR A 189 9.92 -15.94 52.92
C THR A 189 9.32 -14.86 53.84
N GLU A 190 8.41 -14.03 53.29
CA GLU A 190 7.78 -12.93 54.03
C GLU A 190 6.79 -13.39 55.11
N SER A 191 6.39 -14.67 55.10
CA SER A 191 5.67 -15.23 56.22
C SER A 191 6.49 -15.24 57.53
N THR A 192 7.83 -15.12 57.43
CA THR A 192 8.76 -15.23 58.56
C THR A 192 9.75 -14.08 58.67
N ARG A 193 10.21 -13.51 57.56
CA ARG A 193 11.21 -12.43 57.48
C ARG A 193 11.11 -11.70 56.18
N PRO A 194 11.57 -10.42 56.07
CA PRO A 194 11.65 -9.71 54.81
C PRO A 194 12.50 -10.43 53.75
N ALA A 195 11.99 -10.50 52.51
CA ALA A 195 12.61 -11.17 51.38
C ALA A 195 13.41 -10.16 50.51
N ASN A 196 14.35 -9.40 51.13
CA ASN A 196 15.02 -8.27 50.50
C ASN A 196 15.75 -8.68 49.22
N ASP A 197 16.59 -9.72 49.22
CA ASP A 197 17.39 -10.16 48.09
C ASP A 197 16.51 -10.69 46.95
N GLN A 198 15.44 -11.43 47.27
CA GLN A 198 14.49 -11.92 46.26
C GLN A 198 13.70 -10.77 45.64
N ARG A 199 13.41 -9.69 46.38
CA ARG A 199 12.77 -8.48 45.86
C ARG A 199 13.71 -7.72 44.94
N ASP A 200 15.01 -7.63 45.25
CA ASP A 200 16.01 -7.01 44.38
C ASP A 200 16.15 -7.80 43.06
N MET A 201 16.27 -9.14 43.15
CA MET A 201 16.30 -10.03 41.96
C MET A 201 15.02 -9.89 41.12
N ARG A 202 13.84 -9.80 41.77
CA ARG A 202 12.57 -9.56 41.03
C ARG A 202 12.55 -8.19 40.39
N GLY A 203 13.03 -7.14 41.07
CA GLY A 203 13.15 -5.77 40.56
C GLY A 203 14.03 -5.71 39.31
N GLN A 204 15.16 -6.43 39.32
CA GLN A 204 16.06 -6.55 38.14
C GLN A 204 15.33 -7.21 36.95
N LEU A 205 14.61 -8.31 37.20
CA LEU A 205 13.86 -9.01 36.15
C LEU A 205 12.69 -8.13 35.61
N VAL A 206 12.04 -7.34 36.45
CA VAL A 206 11.02 -6.37 36.01
C VAL A 206 11.64 -5.27 35.16
N THR A 207 12.80 -4.78 35.52
CA THR A 207 13.56 -3.80 34.71
C THR A 207 13.96 -4.42 33.37
N GLU A 208 14.50 -5.64 33.37
CA GLU A 208 14.83 -6.37 32.14
C GLU A 208 13.58 -6.60 31.28
N LEU A 209 12.46 -7.01 31.88
CA LEU A 209 11.18 -7.15 31.16
C LEU A 209 10.72 -5.84 30.53
N SER A 210 10.87 -4.73 31.27
CA SER A 210 10.51 -3.39 30.78
C SER A 210 11.36 -2.94 29.59
N GLU A 211 12.58 -3.44 29.45
CA GLU A 211 13.41 -3.18 28.26
C GLU A 211 12.85 -3.89 27.01
N PHE A 212 12.05 -4.98 27.17
CA PHE A 212 11.42 -5.68 26.06
C PHE A 212 10.02 -5.14 25.71
N LEU A 213 9.21 -4.81 26.70
CA LEU A 213 7.85 -4.27 26.47
C LEU A 213 7.41 -3.37 27.63
N ASN A 214 6.53 -2.45 27.34
CA ASN A 214 5.93 -1.60 28.36
C ASN A 214 4.96 -2.37 29.24
N VAL A 215 5.23 -2.36 30.57
CA VAL A 215 4.47 -3.10 31.56
C VAL A 215 3.99 -2.20 32.68
N ASN A 216 2.82 -2.51 33.21
CA ASN A 216 2.29 -1.95 34.44
C ASN A 216 2.40 -3.00 35.57
N THR A 217 2.90 -2.59 36.72
CA THR A 217 3.11 -3.46 37.88
C THR A 217 2.20 -3.07 39.03
N VAL A 218 1.62 -4.06 39.71
CA VAL A 218 0.80 -3.86 40.90
C VAL A 218 1.22 -4.87 41.97
N GLU A 219 1.79 -4.40 43.06
CA GLU A 219 2.15 -5.27 44.18
C GLU A 219 0.98 -5.44 45.14
N GLN A 220 0.68 -6.67 45.48
CA GLN A 220 -0.35 -7.03 46.46
C GLN A 220 0.21 -7.00 47.88
N PRO A 221 -0.63 -6.79 48.91
CA PRO A 221 -0.20 -6.86 50.31
C PRO A 221 0.44 -8.21 50.71
N THR A 222 0.23 -9.23 49.95
CA THR A 222 0.79 -10.58 50.12
C THR A 222 2.22 -10.72 49.59
N GLY A 223 2.81 -9.67 49.04
CA GLY A 223 4.13 -9.70 48.38
C GLY A 223 4.14 -10.16 46.93
N TYR A 224 3.00 -10.63 46.42
CA TYR A 224 2.89 -10.96 44.98
C TYR A 224 2.89 -9.70 44.12
N LEU A 225 3.68 -9.71 43.05
CA LEU A 225 3.69 -8.68 42.01
C LEU A 225 2.89 -9.21 40.80
N SER A 226 1.84 -8.49 40.45
CA SER A 226 1.11 -8.70 39.20
C SER A 226 1.66 -7.77 38.14
N ILE A 227 1.88 -8.30 36.93
CA ILE A 227 2.40 -7.56 35.78
C ILE A 227 1.41 -7.70 34.63
N MET A 228 1.09 -6.59 33.99
CA MET A 228 0.16 -6.50 32.88
C MET A 228 0.76 -5.61 31.78
N THR A 229 0.34 -5.80 30.53
CA THR A 229 0.63 -4.83 29.47
C THR A 229 -0.08 -3.50 29.76
N SER A 230 0.30 -2.42 29.07
CA SER A 230 -0.37 -1.11 29.19
C SER A 230 -1.88 -1.18 28.95
N ASN A 231 -2.34 -2.10 28.09
CA ASN A 231 -3.75 -2.30 27.75
C ASN A 231 -4.47 -3.32 28.68
N GLY A 232 -3.79 -3.78 29.75
CA GLY A 232 -4.38 -4.61 30.79
C GLY A 232 -4.34 -6.12 30.55
N TYR A 233 -3.68 -6.62 29.52
CA TYR A 233 -3.47 -8.07 29.36
C TYR A 233 -2.53 -8.59 30.44
N PRO A 234 -2.93 -9.59 31.23
CA PRO A 234 -2.11 -10.12 32.30
C PRO A 234 -0.93 -10.92 31.73
N LEU A 235 0.26 -10.61 32.24
CA LEU A 235 1.52 -11.30 31.90
C LEU A 235 1.97 -12.21 33.05
N VAL A 236 1.93 -11.70 34.29
CA VAL A 236 2.21 -12.47 35.50
C VAL A 236 1.14 -12.15 36.54
N VAL A 237 0.48 -13.16 37.07
CA VAL A 237 -0.51 -13.01 38.17
C VAL A 237 -0.20 -14.04 39.24
N GLY A 238 0.22 -13.55 40.40
CA GLY A 238 0.62 -14.46 41.51
C GLY A 238 1.81 -15.33 41.10
N ASN A 239 1.60 -16.64 41.08
CA ASN A 239 2.62 -17.65 40.73
C ASN A 239 2.51 -18.18 39.29
N ARG A 240 1.71 -17.54 38.45
CA ARG A 240 1.50 -17.93 37.04
C ARG A 240 2.00 -16.88 36.09
N SER A 241 2.64 -17.31 35.01
CA SER A 241 2.90 -16.55 33.80
C SER A 241 1.91 -16.92 32.70
N TYR A 242 1.58 -15.94 31.85
CA TYR A 242 0.77 -16.11 30.64
C TYR A 242 1.68 -15.85 29.48
N ASP A 243 1.95 -16.88 28.71
CA ASP A 243 2.96 -16.79 27.67
C ASP A 243 2.48 -15.96 26.47
N LEU A 244 3.39 -15.23 25.89
CA LEU A 244 3.23 -14.61 24.59
C LEU A 244 3.65 -15.62 23.53
N THR A 245 2.97 -15.59 22.40
CA THR A 245 3.31 -16.37 21.21
C THR A 245 3.76 -15.43 20.10
N SER A 246 4.63 -15.88 19.22
CA SER A 246 4.97 -15.13 18.01
C SER A 246 4.65 -15.96 16.77
N ASN A 247 4.17 -15.30 15.73
CA ASN A 247 3.92 -15.89 14.43
C ASN A 247 4.29 -14.89 13.35
N ARG A 248 5.38 -15.16 12.62
CA ARG A 248 5.91 -14.28 11.57
C ARG A 248 6.07 -12.82 12.02
N GLY A 249 6.51 -12.63 13.27
CA GLY A 249 6.74 -11.29 13.81
C GLY A 249 5.47 -10.56 14.29
N SER A 250 4.33 -11.22 14.42
CA SER A 250 3.18 -10.71 15.18
C SER A 250 3.17 -11.34 16.57
N VAL A 251 2.81 -10.57 17.60
CA VAL A 251 2.81 -11.01 18.99
C VAL A 251 1.39 -11.32 19.44
N GLY A 252 1.16 -12.56 19.82
CA GLY A 252 -0.12 -13.05 20.37
C GLY A 252 -0.03 -13.25 21.87
N TRP A 253 -1.14 -13.05 22.59
CA TRP A 253 -1.31 -13.40 23.98
C TRP A 253 -2.19 -14.66 24.09
N GLU A 254 -1.68 -15.68 24.75
CA GLU A 254 -2.41 -16.94 24.92
C GLU A 254 -3.43 -16.83 26.05
N THR A 255 -4.71 -17.02 25.71
CA THR A 255 -5.80 -17.04 26.69
C THR A 255 -5.79 -18.35 27.50
N SER A 256 -6.33 -18.31 28.71
CA SER A 256 -6.50 -19.54 29.54
C SER A 256 -7.36 -20.61 28.86
N ALA A 257 -8.12 -20.30 27.84
CA ALA A 257 -8.96 -21.22 27.06
C ALA A 257 -8.26 -21.73 25.78
N GLY A 258 -6.97 -21.40 25.55
CA GLY A 258 -6.19 -21.83 24.39
C GLY A 258 -6.40 -21.03 23.13
N GLY A 259 -7.11 -19.86 23.18
CA GLY A 259 -7.21 -18.93 22.08
C GLY A 259 -6.03 -17.95 22.07
N ILE A 260 -5.67 -17.42 20.91
CA ILE A 260 -4.62 -16.41 20.74
C ILE A 260 -5.29 -15.08 20.39
N VAL A 261 -4.92 -14.02 21.11
CA VAL A 261 -5.34 -12.64 20.84
C VAL A 261 -4.11 -11.86 20.38
N ASP A 262 -4.20 -11.22 19.23
CA ASP A 262 -3.11 -10.34 18.74
C ASP A 262 -2.96 -9.13 19.68
N VAL A 263 -1.77 -8.98 20.27
CA VAL A 263 -1.41 -7.89 21.16
C VAL A 263 -0.30 -7.01 20.60
N SER A 264 0.10 -7.19 19.35
CA SER A 264 1.18 -6.44 18.68
C SER A 264 0.98 -4.93 18.83
N ARG A 265 -0.26 -4.46 18.65
CA ARG A 265 -0.62 -3.03 18.80
C ARG A 265 -0.62 -2.53 20.25
N ALA A 266 -0.73 -3.43 21.22
CA ALA A 266 -0.68 -3.07 22.64
C ALA A 266 0.75 -2.85 23.15
N ILE A 267 1.75 -3.38 22.42
CA ILE A 267 3.17 -3.25 22.78
C ILE A 267 3.74 -2.03 22.05
N THR A 268 3.73 -0.88 22.73
CA THR A 268 4.14 0.41 22.13
C THR A 268 5.59 0.78 22.39
N HIS A 269 6.18 0.25 23.46
CA HIS A 269 7.55 0.56 23.89
C HIS A 269 8.34 -0.72 24.21
N GLY A 270 9.63 -0.55 24.48
CA GLY A 270 10.59 -1.63 24.62
C GLY A 270 11.12 -2.13 23.27
N LYS A 271 12.05 -3.06 23.30
CA LYS A 271 12.64 -3.68 22.10
C LYS A 271 11.57 -4.24 21.16
N LEU A 272 10.61 -5.01 21.71
CA LEU A 272 9.48 -5.52 20.94
C LEU A 272 8.68 -4.37 20.31
N GLY A 273 8.44 -3.30 21.08
CA GLY A 273 7.77 -2.12 20.59
C GLY A 273 8.51 -1.44 19.43
N GLY A 274 9.83 -1.33 19.51
CA GLY A 274 10.69 -0.79 18.46
C GLY A 274 10.67 -1.65 17.21
N TRP A 275 10.84 -2.96 17.35
CA TRP A 275 10.82 -3.91 16.23
C TRP A 275 9.46 -3.96 15.52
N LEU A 276 8.36 -4.00 16.27
CA LEU A 276 7.00 -3.97 15.70
C LEU A 276 6.75 -2.65 14.95
N MET A 277 7.18 -1.51 15.50
CA MET A 277 7.09 -0.22 14.82
C MET A 277 7.90 -0.19 13.51
N VAL A 278 9.12 -0.73 13.53
CA VAL A 278 9.95 -0.82 12.33
C VAL A 278 9.28 -1.70 11.29
N LYS A 279 8.85 -2.91 11.66
CA LYS A 279 8.31 -3.90 10.73
C LYS A 279 6.96 -3.46 10.14
N ASP A 280 6.02 -3.11 11.02
CA ASP A 280 4.63 -2.92 10.63
C ASP A 280 4.34 -1.49 10.15
N ASP A 281 5.03 -0.48 10.71
CA ASP A 281 4.81 0.91 10.33
C ASP A 281 5.82 1.37 9.27
N ILE A 282 7.14 1.26 9.54
CA ILE A 282 8.15 1.93 8.72
C ILE A 282 8.49 1.15 7.46
N LEU A 283 8.87 -0.13 7.61
CA LEU A 283 9.23 -0.96 6.45
C LEU A 283 8.02 -1.23 5.55
N SER A 284 6.82 -1.30 6.12
CA SER A 284 5.60 -1.48 5.34
C SER A 284 5.22 -0.21 4.57
N GLU A 285 5.40 0.98 5.16
CA GLU A 285 5.22 2.26 4.47
C GLU A 285 6.17 2.41 3.28
N VAL A 286 7.47 2.15 3.51
CA VAL A 286 8.49 2.28 2.46
C VAL A 286 8.25 1.29 1.33
N ASP A 287 7.90 0.04 1.65
CA ASP A 287 7.60 -1.01 0.69
C ASP A 287 6.41 -0.63 -0.20
N GLN A 288 5.29 -0.20 0.40
CA GLN A 288 4.11 0.21 -0.37
C GLN A 288 4.34 1.49 -1.20
N ASN A 289 5.14 2.42 -0.70
CA ASN A 289 5.50 3.60 -1.48
C ASN A 289 6.42 3.23 -2.65
N LEU A 290 7.35 2.30 -2.47
CA LEU A 290 8.19 1.78 -3.55
C LEU A 290 7.35 1.04 -4.60
N ASP A 291 6.38 0.24 -4.17
CA ASP A 291 5.43 -0.45 -5.06
C ASP A 291 4.55 0.55 -5.83
N SER A 292 4.05 1.60 -5.16
CA SER A 292 3.30 2.68 -5.81
C SER A 292 4.10 3.37 -6.90
N LEU A 293 5.37 3.68 -6.62
CA LEU A 293 6.27 4.28 -7.60
C LEU A 293 6.50 3.35 -8.79
N ALA A 294 6.81 2.07 -8.53
CA ALA A 294 7.02 1.08 -9.59
C ALA A 294 5.76 0.89 -10.44
N LYS A 295 4.59 0.73 -9.80
CA LYS A 295 3.29 0.60 -10.47
C LYS A 295 2.98 1.79 -11.36
N GLU A 296 3.30 3.00 -10.91
CA GLU A 296 3.10 4.22 -11.68
C GLU A 296 4.05 4.31 -12.88
N VAL A 297 5.33 3.98 -12.70
CA VAL A 297 6.31 3.94 -13.79
C VAL A 297 5.90 2.92 -14.85
N ILE A 298 5.54 1.69 -14.44
CA ILE A 298 5.05 0.64 -15.34
C ILE A 298 3.85 1.13 -16.14
N TRP A 299 2.82 1.63 -15.45
CA TRP A 299 1.57 2.05 -16.09
C TRP A 299 1.79 3.15 -17.11
N ARG A 300 2.48 4.21 -16.73
CA ARG A 300 2.71 5.37 -17.61
C ARG A 300 3.49 4.99 -18.86
N VAL A 301 4.60 4.29 -18.68
CA VAL A 301 5.44 3.87 -19.79
C VAL A 301 4.65 2.92 -20.69
N ASN A 302 3.96 1.95 -20.13
CA ASN A 302 3.18 0.99 -20.90
C ASN A 302 2.01 1.64 -21.63
N LYS A 303 1.34 2.61 -21.01
CA LYS A 303 0.21 3.32 -21.61
C LYS A 303 0.63 4.01 -22.92
N VAL A 304 1.78 4.65 -22.93
CA VAL A 304 2.28 5.31 -24.15
C VAL A 304 2.94 4.32 -25.10
N HIS A 305 3.76 3.40 -24.59
CA HIS A 305 4.46 2.42 -25.42
C HIS A 305 3.50 1.52 -26.21
N SER A 306 2.41 1.09 -25.57
CA SER A 306 1.45 0.20 -26.19
C SER A 306 0.75 0.78 -27.43
N GLN A 307 0.80 2.08 -27.62
CA GLN A 307 0.17 2.82 -28.71
C GLN A 307 1.15 3.19 -29.84
N GLY A 308 2.40 2.80 -29.69
CA GLY A 308 3.42 3.12 -30.65
C GLY A 308 3.85 1.91 -31.48
N VAL A 309 4.74 2.17 -32.42
CA VAL A 309 5.35 1.19 -33.32
C VAL A 309 6.86 1.26 -33.23
N GLY A 310 7.51 0.10 -33.30
CA GLY A 310 8.96 -0.01 -33.36
C GLY A 310 9.52 0.38 -34.73
N THR A 311 10.59 -0.26 -35.13
CA THR A 311 11.20 -0.03 -36.46
C THR A 311 10.39 -0.62 -37.60
N SER A 312 9.45 -1.52 -37.32
CA SER A 312 8.57 -2.16 -38.31
C SER A 312 7.27 -2.61 -37.64
N TYR A 313 6.25 -2.85 -38.44
CA TYR A 313 5.01 -3.49 -38.02
C TYR A 313 5.27 -4.94 -37.56
N HIS A 314 4.49 -5.41 -36.60
CA HIS A 314 4.56 -6.79 -36.12
C HIS A 314 4.10 -7.76 -37.21
N GLN A 315 4.93 -8.72 -37.52
CA GLN A 315 4.65 -9.79 -38.53
C GLN A 315 4.35 -11.13 -37.84
N THR A 316 4.48 -11.19 -36.54
CA THR A 316 4.21 -12.38 -35.71
C THR A 316 3.12 -12.06 -34.69
N ALA A 317 2.58 -13.09 -34.08
CA ALA A 317 1.58 -12.93 -33.03
C ALA A 317 2.13 -12.11 -31.84
N VAL A 318 1.31 -11.21 -31.33
CA VAL A 318 1.55 -10.49 -30.07
C VAL A 318 0.53 -10.97 -29.05
N THR A 319 1.05 -11.56 -27.97
CA THR A 319 0.24 -12.13 -26.88
C THR A 319 0.31 -11.23 -25.66
N SER A 320 -0.82 -11.04 -24.98
CA SER A 320 -0.87 -10.29 -23.74
C SER A 320 -0.02 -10.95 -22.66
N SER A 321 0.69 -10.15 -21.86
CA SER A 321 1.42 -10.65 -20.69
C SER A 321 0.50 -10.98 -19.53
N GLU A 322 -0.70 -10.40 -19.50
CA GLU A 322 -1.69 -10.52 -18.45
C GLU A 322 -2.91 -11.31 -18.93
N ALA A 323 -3.39 -12.21 -18.08
CA ALA A 323 -4.63 -12.97 -18.29
C ALA A 323 -5.58 -12.67 -17.12
N PRO A 324 -6.69 -11.95 -17.37
CA PRO A 324 -7.60 -11.63 -16.30
C PRO A 324 -8.34 -12.87 -15.78
N ALA A 325 -8.45 -13.00 -14.46
CA ALA A 325 -9.23 -14.05 -13.82
C ALA A 325 -10.68 -14.02 -14.34
N GLY A 326 -11.19 -15.18 -14.79
CA GLY A 326 -12.52 -15.28 -15.40
C GLY A 326 -12.69 -14.50 -16.71
N GLY A 327 -11.63 -13.99 -17.31
CA GLY A 327 -11.67 -13.19 -18.54
C GLY A 327 -12.12 -11.74 -18.35
N ASN A 328 -12.46 -11.31 -17.14
CA ASN A 328 -12.97 -9.97 -16.86
C ASN A 328 -11.83 -8.94 -16.81
N LEU A 329 -11.90 -7.90 -17.66
CA LEU A 329 -10.87 -6.85 -17.72
C LEU A 329 -10.70 -6.06 -16.41
N TYR A 330 -11.74 -5.96 -15.58
CA TYR A 330 -11.64 -5.35 -14.25
C TYR A 330 -10.71 -6.13 -13.31
N ASN A 331 -10.48 -7.42 -13.57
CA ASN A 331 -9.58 -8.26 -12.78
C ASN A 331 -8.12 -8.18 -13.20
N LEU A 332 -7.78 -7.35 -14.20
CA LEU A 332 -6.40 -7.03 -14.52
C LEU A 332 -5.77 -6.15 -13.42
N ALA A 333 -4.46 -6.25 -13.27
CA ALA A 333 -3.70 -5.42 -12.33
C ALA A 333 -3.92 -3.90 -12.51
N TYR A 334 -4.17 -3.48 -13.74
CA TYR A 334 -4.49 -2.10 -14.13
C TYR A 334 -5.91 -1.96 -14.68
N GLY A 335 -6.80 -2.90 -14.40
CA GLY A 335 -8.18 -2.88 -14.87
C GLY A 335 -8.97 -1.64 -14.38
N ASP A 336 -8.60 -1.13 -13.22
CA ASP A 336 -9.14 0.09 -12.63
C ASP A 336 -8.66 1.38 -13.31
N ARG A 337 -7.60 1.31 -14.11
CA ARG A 337 -7.02 2.43 -14.85
C ARG A 337 -7.44 2.47 -16.32
N ILE A 338 -8.22 1.49 -16.76
CA ILE A 338 -8.80 1.47 -18.10
C ILE A 338 -9.88 2.53 -18.18
N ASP A 339 -9.78 3.43 -19.16
CA ASP A 339 -10.90 4.27 -19.55
C ASP A 339 -11.81 3.45 -20.47
N TYR A 340 -12.90 2.95 -19.92
CA TYR A 340 -13.84 2.11 -20.65
C TYR A 340 -14.72 2.90 -21.65
N ASP A 341 -14.63 4.23 -21.66
CA ASP A 341 -15.20 5.08 -22.72
C ASP A 341 -14.25 5.24 -23.91
N GLY A 342 -13.04 4.70 -23.81
CA GLY A 342 -12.03 4.70 -24.85
C GLY A 342 -12.07 3.44 -25.71
N GLY A 343 -10.98 3.18 -26.43
CA GLY A 343 -10.87 2.05 -27.32
C GLY A 343 -9.45 1.54 -27.50
N MET A 344 -9.30 0.59 -28.40
CA MET A 344 -8.02 0.07 -28.88
C MET A 344 -8.03 0.08 -30.40
N LYS A 345 -7.00 0.67 -31.01
CA LYS A 345 -6.85 0.74 -32.47
C LYS A 345 -5.61 0.00 -32.92
N VAL A 346 -5.77 -0.73 -34.02
CA VAL A 346 -4.69 -1.50 -34.65
C VAL A 346 -4.71 -1.22 -36.15
N TRP A 347 -3.57 -0.92 -36.71
CA TRP A 347 -3.36 -0.81 -38.13
C TRP A 347 -2.80 -2.09 -38.71
N ALA A 348 -3.38 -2.55 -39.82
CA ALA A 348 -2.90 -3.75 -40.51
C ALA A 348 -2.67 -3.44 -42.00
N LYS A 349 -1.60 -3.97 -42.55
CA LYS A 349 -1.28 -3.84 -43.96
C LYS A 349 -0.76 -5.16 -44.56
N LYS A 350 -1.05 -5.37 -45.84
CA LYS A 350 -0.46 -6.50 -46.63
C LYS A 350 0.94 -6.12 -47.07
N LEU A 351 1.94 -6.91 -46.72
CA LEU A 351 3.38 -6.61 -46.95
C LEU A 351 3.65 -6.53 -48.41
N ASN A 352 3.14 -6.88 -49.37
CA ASN A 352 3.47 -6.74 -50.82
C ASN A 352 2.37 -6.03 -51.60
N SER A 353 1.56 -5.20 -50.91
CA SER A 353 0.47 -4.46 -51.51
C SER A 353 0.83 -2.96 -51.56
N PRO A 354 0.54 -2.27 -52.66
CA PRO A 354 0.65 -0.80 -52.70
C PRO A 354 -0.49 -0.11 -51.93
N ASN A 355 -1.48 -0.89 -51.43
CA ASN A 355 -2.61 -0.32 -50.68
C ASN A 355 -2.16 0.19 -49.29
N PRO A 356 -2.71 1.29 -48.85
CA PRO A 356 -2.45 1.81 -47.50
C PRO A 356 -2.90 0.83 -46.42
N ALA A 357 -2.43 1.02 -45.20
CA ALA A 357 -2.87 0.24 -44.06
C ALA A 357 -4.35 0.53 -43.75
N THR A 358 -5.06 -0.48 -43.24
CA THR A 358 -6.46 -0.38 -42.85
C THR A 358 -6.58 -0.45 -41.33
N ALA A 359 -7.32 0.48 -40.73
CA ALA A 359 -7.58 0.52 -39.32
C ALA A 359 -8.63 -0.51 -38.89
N VAL A 360 -8.40 -1.13 -37.76
CA VAL A 360 -9.38 -1.90 -36.99
C VAL A 360 -9.49 -1.23 -35.64
N GLU A 361 -10.61 -0.61 -35.36
CA GLU A 361 -10.85 0.11 -34.12
C GLU A 361 -11.93 -0.61 -33.32
N VAL A 362 -11.61 -0.90 -32.05
CA VAL A 362 -12.52 -1.49 -31.08
C VAL A 362 -12.83 -0.41 -30.08
N ASP A 363 -14.07 0.02 -30.07
CA ASP A 363 -14.59 0.97 -29.08
C ASP A 363 -15.02 0.19 -27.84
N THR A 364 -14.40 0.44 -26.69
CA THR A 364 -14.75 -0.14 -25.40
C THR A 364 -15.75 0.71 -24.64
N GLY A 365 -16.34 1.73 -25.28
CA GLY A 365 -17.33 2.60 -24.67
C GLY A 365 -18.38 1.82 -23.92
N ILE A 366 -18.48 2.04 -22.62
CA ILE A 366 -19.53 1.44 -21.79
C ILE A 366 -20.82 2.16 -22.11
N SER A 367 -21.83 1.37 -22.48
CA SER A 367 -23.18 1.89 -22.59
C SER A 367 -23.64 2.49 -21.26
N THR A 368 -24.03 3.73 -21.26
CA THR A 368 -24.65 4.42 -20.12
C THR A 368 -26.11 4.02 -19.89
N THR A 369 -26.43 2.74 -20.06
CA THR A 369 -27.80 2.29 -19.83
C THR A 369 -28.10 2.16 -18.35
N SER A 370 -29.24 2.60 -17.94
CA SER A 370 -29.79 2.45 -16.58
C SER A 370 -29.93 0.98 -16.18
N PRO A 371 -30.13 0.66 -14.90
CA PRO A 371 -30.22 -0.71 -14.41
C PRO A 371 -31.16 -1.58 -15.19
N VAL A 372 -30.75 -2.80 -15.47
CA VAL A 372 -31.53 -3.80 -16.18
C VAL A 372 -32.53 -4.42 -15.23
N LYS A 373 -33.79 -4.45 -15.60
CA LYS A 373 -34.86 -5.15 -14.86
C LYS A 373 -35.18 -6.47 -15.52
N PHE A 374 -35.26 -7.51 -14.73
CA PHE A 374 -35.63 -8.85 -15.18
C PHE A 374 -37.07 -9.17 -14.88
N THR A 375 -37.68 -9.95 -15.75
CA THR A 375 -39.06 -10.46 -15.61
C THR A 375 -39.09 -11.92 -16.08
N GLY A 376 -40.00 -12.71 -15.52
CA GLY A 376 -40.14 -14.12 -15.91
C GLY A 376 -39.21 -15.07 -15.19
N THR A 377 -39.24 -16.36 -15.60
CA THR A 377 -38.43 -17.43 -15.00
C THR A 377 -37.72 -18.20 -16.10
N GLY A 378 -36.40 -18.37 -15.92
CA GLY A 378 -35.52 -19.17 -16.79
C GLY A 378 -35.21 -20.54 -16.20
N MET A 379 -34.16 -21.16 -16.68
CA MET A 379 -33.65 -22.41 -16.09
C MET A 379 -33.06 -22.14 -14.70
N PRO A 380 -33.43 -22.93 -13.71
CA PRO A 380 -32.90 -22.76 -12.34
C PRO A 380 -31.41 -22.88 -12.25
N MET A 381 -30.77 -22.16 -11.31
CA MET A 381 -29.35 -22.23 -10.99
C MET A 381 -28.45 -22.20 -12.22
N SER A 382 -28.72 -21.27 -13.12
CA SER A 382 -28.01 -21.16 -14.39
C SER A 382 -27.36 -19.80 -14.55
N ARG A 383 -26.20 -19.77 -15.19
CA ARG A 383 -25.50 -18.53 -15.58
C ARG A 383 -25.83 -18.23 -17.05
N TYR A 384 -26.19 -16.98 -17.29
CA TYR A 384 -26.48 -16.48 -18.63
C TYR A 384 -25.52 -15.38 -18.99
N ARG A 385 -25.06 -15.40 -20.25
CA ARG A 385 -24.26 -14.33 -20.87
C ARG A 385 -25.05 -13.77 -22.04
N ILE A 386 -25.16 -12.47 -22.11
CA ILE A 386 -25.72 -11.77 -23.23
C ILE A 386 -24.65 -10.87 -23.83
N THR A 387 -24.41 -11.03 -25.13
CA THR A 387 -23.43 -10.24 -25.87
C THR A 387 -24.17 -9.40 -26.89
N VAL A 388 -23.84 -8.12 -26.98
CA VAL A 388 -24.31 -7.24 -28.03
C VAL A 388 -23.58 -7.57 -29.32
N GLU A 389 -24.27 -8.13 -30.32
CA GLU A 389 -23.66 -8.47 -31.62
C GLU A 389 -23.68 -7.28 -32.57
N GLU A 390 -24.75 -6.53 -32.61
CA GLU A 390 -24.89 -5.31 -33.40
C GLU A 390 -25.25 -4.19 -32.45
N GLY A 391 -24.38 -3.16 -32.39
CA GLY A 391 -24.60 -2.00 -31.54
C GLY A 391 -25.73 -1.14 -32.04
N GLY A 392 -26.34 -0.36 -31.13
CA GLY A 392 -27.42 0.52 -31.45
C GLY A 392 -27.85 1.37 -30.27
N THR A 393 -28.82 2.25 -30.47
CA THR A 393 -29.35 3.08 -29.38
C THR A 393 -30.70 2.54 -28.93
N VAL A 394 -30.81 2.27 -27.61
CA VAL A 394 -32.07 1.85 -27.02
C VAL A 394 -32.96 3.10 -26.83
N GLY A 395 -34.01 3.20 -27.61
CA GLY A 395 -34.94 4.33 -27.56
C GLY A 395 -35.69 4.56 -28.88
N PRO A 396 -36.68 5.50 -28.92
CA PRO A 396 -37.50 5.74 -30.14
C PRO A 396 -36.66 6.28 -31.29
N GLY A 397 -36.76 5.63 -32.45
CA GLY A 397 -36.20 6.11 -33.70
C GLY A 397 -34.71 5.84 -33.91
N ALA A 398 -34.18 4.88 -33.23
CA ALA A 398 -32.77 4.49 -33.27
C ALA A 398 -32.58 3.12 -33.97
N ASP A 399 -31.37 2.80 -34.37
CA ASP A 399 -30.98 1.48 -34.85
C ASP A 399 -31.14 0.45 -33.73
N ASP A 400 -31.91 -0.60 -34.00
CA ASP A 400 -32.22 -1.63 -33.02
C ASP A 400 -31.01 -2.53 -32.76
N PRO A 401 -30.41 -2.55 -31.53
CA PRO A 401 -29.28 -3.42 -31.23
C PRO A 401 -29.70 -4.90 -31.25
N VAL A 402 -28.81 -5.76 -31.76
CA VAL A 402 -28.99 -7.21 -31.80
C VAL A 402 -28.12 -7.86 -30.72
N LEU A 403 -28.73 -8.69 -29.89
CA LEU A 403 -28.07 -9.35 -28.77
C LEU A 403 -28.10 -10.86 -28.97
N ARG A 404 -26.96 -11.50 -28.63
CA ARG A 404 -26.83 -12.95 -28.51
C ARG A 404 -26.84 -13.33 -27.03
N TRP A 405 -27.63 -14.29 -26.66
CA TRP A 405 -27.58 -14.86 -25.31
C TRP A 405 -27.04 -16.28 -25.33
N GLU A 406 -26.36 -16.65 -24.29
CA GLU A 406 -25.77 -17.95 -24.03
C GLU A 406 -26.07 -18.37 -22.59
N ARG A 407 -26.52 -19.60 -22.37
CA ARG A 407 -26.55 -20.22 -21.06
C ARG A 407 -25.29 -21.04 -20.93
N LEU A 408 -24.50 -20.74 -19.89
CA LEU A 408 -23.17 -21.29 -19.67
C LEU A 408 -23.25 -22.54 -18.78
N GLY A 409 -22.49 -23.57 -19.13
CA GLY A 409 -22.21 -24.72 -18.29
C GLY A 409 -21.21 -24.40 -17.19
N ALA A 410 -20.94 -25.37 -16.32
CA ALA A 410 -19.98 -25.22 -15.22
C ALA A 410 -18.53 -24.94 -15.70
N ASP A 411 -18.21 -25.29 -16.91
CA ASP A 411 -16.93 -25.05 -17.59
C ASP A 411 -16.92 -23.76 -18.45
N ASN A 412 -17.93 -22.90 -18.26
CA ASN A 412 -18.17 -21.69 -19.05
C ASN A 412 -18.40 -21.93 -20.56
N THR A 413 -18.66 -23.16 -20.99
CA THR A 413 -19.06 -23.42 -22.37
C THR A 413 -20.55 -23.19 -22.58
N PRO A 414 -20.99 -22.64 -23.74
CA PRO A 414 -22.40 -22.46 -24.02
C PRO A 414 -23.13 -23.81 -24.16
N VAL A 415 -24.15 -24.01 -23.32
CA VAL A 415 -25.05 -25.19 -23.40
C VAL A 415 -26.36 -24.89 -24.09
N ALA A 416 -26.71 -23.61 -24.19
CA ALA A 416 -27.83 -23.11 -24.99
C ALA A 416 -27.49 -21.70 -25.48
N LEU A 417 -28.00 -21.31 -26.63
CA LEU A 417 -27.77 -19.98 -27.22
C LEU A 417 -28.97 -19.53 -28.06
N GLY A 418 -29.08 -18.22 -28.27
CA GLY A 418 -30.09 -17.62 -29.15
C GLY A 418 -29.76 -16.16 -29.43
N ARG A 419 -30.56 -15.55 -30.29
CA ARG A 419 -30.45 -14.16 -30.71
C ARG A 419 -31.78 -13.45 -30.58
N PHE A 420 -31.74 -12.14 -30.27
CA PHE A 420 -32.91 -11.28 -30.26
C PHE A 420 -32.50 -9.82 -30.51
N ALA A 421 -33.41 -9.04 -31.07
CA ALA A 421 -33.21 -7.61 -31.21
C ALA A 421 -34.05 -6.83 -30.18
N ILE A 422 -33.52 -5.71 -29.71
CA ILE A 422 -34.28 -4.77 -28.86
C ILE A 422 -34.96 -3.78 -29.79
N THR A 423 -36.28 -3.90 -29.91
CA THR A 423 -37.10 -3.08 -30.81
C THR A 423 -37.95 -2.08 -30.02
N GLY A 424 -37.87 -0.81 -30.39
CA GLY A 424 -38.75 0.24 -29.86
C GLY A 424 -38.46 0.74 -28.43
N GLU A 425 -39.50 1.22 -27.73
CA GLU A 425 -39.37 1.79 -26.37
C GLU A 425 -39.12 0.71 -25.30
N ASN A 426 -37.91 0.21 -25.17
CA ASN A 426 -37.43 -0.60 -24.02
C ASN A 426 -38.26 -1.84 -23.67
N LYS A 427 -39.12 -2.37 -24.57
CA LYS A 427 -40.00 -3.50 -24.23
C LYS A 427 -39.83 -4.63 -25.22
N PHE A 428 -39.53 -5.82 -24.68
CA PHE A 428 -39.60 -7.05 -25.44
C PHE A 428 -41.01 -7.37 -25.93
N SER A 429 -41.09 -8.03 -27.06
CA SER A 429 -42.29 -8.71 -27.54
C SER A 429 -42.84 -9.62 -26.42
N SER A 430 -44.12 -9.99 -26.53
CA SER A 430 -44.88 -10.80 -25.56
C SER A 430 -44.30 -12.17 -25.20
N THR A 431 -43.20 -12.57 -25.85
CA THR A 431 -42.48 -13.83 -25.58
C THR A 431 -41.08 -13.52 -25.06
N PRO A 432 -40.71 -13.87 -23.81
CA PRO A 432 -39.39 -13.65 -23.27
C PRO A 432 -38.34 -14.32 -24.13
N PRO A 433 -37.30 -13.58 -24.60
CA PRO A 433 -36.35 -14.09 -25.62
C PRO A 433 -35.31 -15.03 -25.06
N VAL A 434 -35.06 -15.03 -23.76
CA VAL A 434 -34.01 -15.82 -23.13
C VAL A 434 -34.59 -16.89 -22.24
N GLU A 435 -34.99 -18.03 -22.82
CA GLU A 435 -35.52 -19.20 -22.09
C GLU A 435 -36.60 -18.86 -21.03
N GLY A 436 -37.46 -17.87 -21.31
CA GLY A 436 -38.52 -17.41 -20.39
C GLY A 436 -38.19 -16.18 -19.59
N ILE A 437 -36.92 -15.68 -19.64
CA ILE A 437 -36.50 -14.45 -18.99
C ILE A 437 -36.65 -13.28 -19.96
N GLY A 438 -37.36 -12.28 -19.55
CA GLY A 438 -37.42 -10.96 -20.18
C GLY A 438 -36.57 -9.98 -19.39
N PHE A 439 -36.01 -8.98 -20.05
CA PHE A 439 -35.30 -7.89 -19.40
C PHE A 439 -35.61 -6.56 -20.08
N ASP A 440 -35.63 -5.54 -19.28
CA ASP A 440 -35.87 -4.17 -19.68
C ASP A 440 -34.55 -3.38 -19.48
N ILE A 441 -34.02 -2.83 -20.54
CA ILE A 441 -32.80 -2.07 -20.56
C ILE A 441 -33.13 -0.59 -20.67
N GLY A 442 -32.58 0.25 -19.81
CA GLY A 442 -32.81 1.69 -19.85
C GLY A 442 -32.32 2.35 -21.14
N LYS A 443 -32.75 3.58 -21.39
CA LYS A 443 -32.32 4.34 -22.56
C LYS A 443 -30.81 4.56 -22.54
N GLY A 444 -30.19 4.37 -23.71
CA GLY A 444 -28.76 4.55 -23.87
C GLY A 444 -28.21 3.87 -25.10
N ARG A 445 -26.90 3.93 -25.31
CA ARG A 445 -26.25 3.29 -26.43
C ARG A 445 -25.66 1.94 -26.00
N LEU A 446 -25.93 0.91 -26.76
CA LEU A 446 -25.25 -0.39 -26.66
C LEU A 446 -24.20 -0.50 -27.76
N VAL A 447 -23.01 -0.87 -27.42
CA VAL A 447 -21.89 -1.04 -28.36
C VAL A 447 -21.70 -2.53 -28.64
N ALA A 448 -21.45 -2.89 -29.90
CA ALA A 448 -21.15 -4.29 -30.27
C ALA A 448 -19.97 -4.80 -29.42
N GLY A 449 -20.14 -5.99 -28.83
CA GLY A 449 -19.19 -6.58 -27.89
C GLY A 449 -19.47 -6.28 -26.41
N ASN A 450 -20.40 -5.40 -26.03
CA ASN A 450 -20.83 -5.28 -24.64
C ASN A 450 -21.38 -6.63 -24.15
N VAL A 451 -21.03 -7.03 -22.94
CA VAL A 451 -21.44 -8.28 -22.33
C VAL A 451 -22.21 -8.02 -21.06
N PHE A 452 -23.28 -8.76 -20.88
CA PHE A 452 -24.15 -8.75 -19.74
C PHE A 452 -24.29 -10.16 -19.18
N GLU A 453 -23.95 -10.37 -17.90
CA GLU A 453 -24.09 -11.67 -17.25
C GLU A 453 -25.03 -11.58 -16.05
N PHE A 454 -25.78 -12.63 -15.80
CA PHE A 454 -26.64 -12.78 -14.64
C PHE A 454 -26.84 -14.25 -14.29
N ASN A 455 -27.21 -14.51 -13.05
CA ASN A 455 -27.52 -15.83 -12.55
C ASN A 455 -29.02 -15.95 -12.28
N THR A 456 -29.53 -17.18 -12.33
CA THR A 456 -30.90 -17.48 -11.94
C THR A 456 -30.94 -18.19 -10.59
N SER A 457 -31.93 -17.89 -9.77
CA SER A 457 -32.22 -18.57 -8.50
C SER A 457 -32.64 -20.03 -8.69
N GLU A 458 -32.83 -20.76 -7.62
CA GLU A 458 -33.42 -22.10 -7.61
C GLU A 458 -34.83 -22.16 -8.22
N ALA A 459 -35.55 -21.06 -8.16
CA ALA A 459 -36.84 -20.90 -8.82
C ALA A 459 -36.75 -20.41 -10.27
N GLY A 460 -35.56 -20.25 -10.82
CA GLY A 460 -35.32 -19.72 -12.17
C GLY A 460 -35.50 -18.21 -12.31
N ILE A 461 -35.64 -17.47 -11.22
CA ILE A 461 -35.80 -16.01 -11.25
C ILE A 461 -34.45 -15.38 -11.48
N ALA A 462 -34.33 -14.57 -12.53
CA ALA A 462 -33.09 -13.82 -12.80
C ALA A 462 -33.00 -12.66 -11.81
N ASN A 463 -31.91 -12.67 -11.03
CA ASN A 463 -31.62 -11.61 -10.08
C ASN A 463 -30.15 -11.21 -10.24
N PRO A 464 -29.86 -9.95 -10.56
CA PRO A 464 -28.52 -9.42 -10.37
C PRO A 464 -28.23 -9.41 -8.87
N VAL A 465 -27.05 -9.84 -8.49
CA VAL A 465 -26.58 -9.71 -7.12
C VAL A 465 -25.88 -8.37 -7.00
N GLU A 466 -26.27 -7.59 -6.01
CA GLU A 466 -25.67 -6.30 -5.72
C GLU A 466 -24.79 -6.43 -4.47
N LEU A 467 -23.53 -6.04 -4.59
CA LEU A 467 -22.65 -5.86 -3.46
C LEU A 467 -22.72 -4.40 -3.03
N ARG A 468 -23.08 -4.16 -1.77
CA ARG A 468 -23.18 -2.81 -1.23
C ARG A 468 -22.08 -2.57 -0.21
N GLY A 469 -21.30 -1.52 -0.41
CA GLY A 469 -20.38 -1.03 0.60
C GLY A 469 -21.12 -0.15 1.60
N ILE A 470 -21.05 -0.51 2.87
CA ILE A 470 -21.58 0.33 3.96
C ILE A 470 -20.47 1.28 4.40
N PRO A 471 -20.70 2.60 4.46
CA PRO A 471 -19.65 3.59 4.77
C PRO A 471 -19.20 3.62 6.24
N GLU A 472 -19.59 2.67 7.07
CA GLU A 472 -19.26 2.63 8.50
C GLU A 472 -17.90 2.01 8.83
N GLY A 473 -17.13 1.57 7.85
CA GLY A 473 -15.79 1.00 8.04
C GLY A 473 -14.79 1.67 7.13
N ARG A 474 -13.51 1.51 7.47
CA ARG A 474 -12.41 1.91 6.61
C ARG A 474 -11.48 0.74 6.40
N ALA A 475 -11.19 0.42 5.16
CA ALA A 475 -10.18 -0.56 4.82
C ALA A 475 -8.82 -0.15 5.39
N ARG A 476 -8.00 -1.12 5.74
CA ARG A 476 -6.61 -0.88 6.16
C ARG A 476 -5.78 -0.35 5.00
N CYS A 477 -6.06 -0.79 3.77
CA CYS A 477 -5.43 -0.29 2.58
C CYS A 477 -6.33 0.75 1.91
N ALA A 478 -5.91 2.02 1.98
CA ALA A 478 -6.55 3.11 1.29
C ALA A 478 -6.05 3.18 -0.17
N GLY A 479 -6.90 3.65 -1.08
CA GLY A 479 -6.56 3.74 -2.50
C GLY A 479 -6.33 2.39 -3.19
N ASP A 480 -6.78 1.29 -2.59
CA ASP A 480 -6.55 -0.07 -3.06
C ASP A 480 -7.81 -0.69 -3.68
N ARG A 481 -7.64 -1.85 -4.24
CA ARG A 481 -8.68 -2.63 -4.90
C ARG A 481 -8.81 -3.99 -4.23
N TYR A 482 -10.01 -4.30 -3.80
CA TYR A 482 -10.37 -5.58 -3.23
C TYR A 482 -11.15 -6.40 -4.25
N THR A 483 -10.73 -7.61 -4.54
CA THR A 483 -11.49 -8.58 -5.34
C THR A 483 -12.03 -9.64 -4.40
N LEU A 484 -13.35 -9.82 -4.40
CA LEU A 484 -14.04 -10.86 -3.64
C LEU A 484 -14.51 -11.93 -4.62
N THR A 485 -14.19 -13.19 -4.38
CA THR A 485 -14.57 -14.31 -5.26
C THR A 485 -15.31 -15.37 -4.44
N VAL A 486 -16.42 -15.86 -4.93
CA VAL A 486 -17.13 -17.00 -4.35
C VAL A 486 -16.36 -18.27 -4.66
N VAL A 487 -15.77 -18.90 -3.61
CA VAL A 487 -14.94 -20.10 -3.79
C VAL A 487 -15.70 -21.39 -3.46
N GLU A 488 -16.68 -21.33 -2.57
CA GLU A 488 -17.46 -22.49 -2.15
C GLU A 488 -18.88 -22.07 -1.72
N GLY A 489 -19.83 -22.98 -1.86
CA GLY A 489 -21.20 -22.78 -1.37
C GLY A 489 -22.04 -21.87 -2.25
N GLY A 490 -21.70 -21.72 -3.55
CA GLY A 490 -22.52 -20.95 -4.49
C GLY A 490 -23.96 -21.44 -4.52
N GLY A 491 -24.91 -20.50 -4.50
CA GLY A 491 -26.31 -20.75 -4.44
C GLY A 491 -27.11 -19.48 -4.16
N SER A 492 -28.40 -19.61 -3.82
CA SER A 492 -29.19 -18.48 -3.35
C SER A 492 -28.70 -18.02 -1.97
N ILE A 493 -28.46 -16.73 -1.80
CA ILE A 493 -28.09 -16.13 -0.51
C ILE A 493 -29.19 -16.38 0.54
N GLU A 494 -30.43 -16.49 0.13
CA GLU A 494 -31.56 -16.80 1.03
C GLU A 494 -31.47 -18.22 1.64
N ASN A 495 -30.71 -19.14 1.05
CA ASN A 495 -30.57 -20.53 1.48
C ASN A 495 -29.23 -20.82 2.21
N VAL A 496 -28.43 -19.82 2.43
CA VAL A 496 -27.19 -19.96 3.20
C VAL A 496 -27.50 -20.30 4.66
N SER A 497 -26.77 -21.21 5.24
CA SER A 497 -26.94 -21.65 6.63
C SER A 497 -25.59 -22.13 7.21
N PRO A 498 -25.46 -22.27 8.55
CA PRO A 498 -24.25 -22.79 9.16
C PRO A 498 -23.84 -24.21 8.68
N LYS A 499 -24.81 -24.98 8.12
CA LYS A 499 -24.55 -26.30 7.53
C LYS A 499 -24.14 -26.24 6.06
N ASN A 500 -24.51 -25.16 5.37
CA ASN A 500 -24.19 -24.91 3.97
C ASN A 500 -23.80 -23.44 3.82
N PRO A 501 -22.62 -23.05 4.32
CA PRO A 501 -22.14 -21.68 4.27
C PRO A 501 -21.67 -21.32 2.86
N MET A 502 -21.76 -20.05 2.51
CA MET A 502 -21.08 -19.51 1.33
C MET A 502 -19.72 -18.95 1.75
N ILE A 503 -18.67 -19.31 1.04
CA ILE A 503 -17.31 -18.87 1.32
C ILE A 503 -16.85 -17.96 0.19
N LEU A 504 -16.50 -16.72 0.57
CA LEU A 504 -15.85 -15.77 -0.32
C LEU A 504 -14.39 -15.63 0.07
N GLU A 505 -13.53 -15.58 -0.91
CA GLU A 505 -12.13 -15.19 -0.75
C GLU A 505 -11.96 -13.75 -1.24
N TRP A 506 -11.36 -12.90 -0.41
CA TRP A 506 -11.00 -11.56 -0.82
C TRP A 506 -9.49 -11.43 -0.98
N GLN A 507 -9.06 -10.65 -1.95
CA GLN A 507 -7.67 -10.35 -2.24
C GLN A 507 -7.51 -8.87 -2.54
N ASN A 508 -6.42 -8.28 -2.01
CA ASN A 508 -5.97 -6.93 -2.35
C ASN A 508 -4.47 -6.94 -2.66
N SER A 509 -3.85 -5.77 -2.84
CA SER A 509 -2.41 -5.65 -3.13
C SER A 509 -1.51 -6.15 -2.00
N THR A 510 -2.00 -6.23 -0.76
CA THR A 510 -1.20 -6.53 0.43
C THR A 510 -1.54 -7.85 1.10
N GLY A 511 -2.66 -8.48 0.76
CA GLY A 511 -3.07 -9.71 1.42
C GLY A 511 -4.33 -10.34 0.85
N MET A 512 -4.71 -11.44 1.46
CA MET A 512 -5.93 -12.18 1.17
C MET A 512 -6.57 -12.68 2.45
N GLY A 513 -7.87 -12.94 2.41
CA GLY A 513 -8.59 -13.55 3.51
C GLY A 513 -9.86 -14.23 3.04
N THR A 514 -10.50 -14.96 3.93
CA THR A 514 -11.74 -15.68 3.65
C THR A 514 -12.87 -15.14 4.52
N ILE A 515 -14.05 -15.06 3.93
CA ILE A 515 -15.28 -14.66 4.59
C ILE A 515 -16.24 -15.83 4.50
N ARG A 516 -16.87 -16.14 5.60
CA ARG A 516 -17.85 -17.21 5.71
C ARG A 516 -19.21 -16.61 6.03
N ILE A 517 -20.15 -16.75 5.14
CA ILE A 517 -21.53 -16.29 5.30
C ILE A 517 -22.37 -17.48 5.73
N GLU A 518 -22.97 -17.41 6.93
CA GLU A 518 -23.72 -18.51 7.54
C GLU A 518 -25.20 -18.21 7.74
N GLU A 519 -25.61 -16.97 7.63
CA GLU A 519 -27.00 -16.52 7.83
C GLU A 519 -27.53 -15.76 6.63
N PRO A 520 -28.77 -15.99 6.22
CA PRO A 520 -29.35 -15.42 5.00
C PRO A 520 -29.86 -13.98 5.18
N GLU A 521 -30.09 -13.55 6.43
CA GLU A 521 -30.66 -12.22 6.71
C GLU A 521 -29.54 -11.20 6.74
N GLU A 522 -29.42 -10.38 5.70
CA GLU A 522 -28.41 -9.33 5.57
C GLU A 522 -26.99 -9.89 5.72
N ALA A 523 -26.49 -10.53 4.70
CA ALA A 523 -25.10 -10.99 4.68
C ALA A 523 -24.17 -9.76 4.75
N GLN A 524 -23.99 -9.25 5.97
CA GLN A 524 -22.99 -8.23 6.30
C GLN A 524 -21.71 -8.91 6.73
N PHE A 525 -20.60 -8.50 6.16
CA PHE A 525 -19.30 -9.09 6.49
C PHE A 525 -18.19 -8.04 6.43
N ASP A 526 -17.17 -8.26 7.24
CA ASP A 526 -16.00 -7.41 7.30
C ASP A 526 -14.93 -7.89 6.32
N VAL A 527 -14.47 -6.97 5.48
CA VAL A 527 -13.33 -7.15 4.59
C VAL A 527 -12.26 -6.15 5.00
N ASP A 528 -11.27 -6.61 5.74
CA ASP A 528 -10.12 -5.79 6.14
C ASP A 528 -10.49 -4.44 6.78
N GLY A 529 -11.58 -4.41 7.53
CA GLY A 529 -12.10 -3.20 8.21
C GLY A 529 -13.20 -2.45 7.44
N MET A 530 -13.53 -2.88 6.23
CA MET A 530 -14.74 -2.42 5.53
C MET A 530 -15.89 -3.37 5.85
N THR A 531 -17.05 -2.83 6.14
CA THR A 531 -18.29 -3.62 6.21
C THR A 531 -19.00 -3.56 4.86
N LEU A 532 -19.18 -4.71 4.25
CA LEU A 532 -19.89 -4.89 2.99
C LEU A 532 -21.13 -5.73 3.23
N SER A 533 -22.15 -5.52 2.41
CA SER A 533 -23.36 -6.33 2.43
C SER A 533 -23.67 -6.86 1.03
N ILE A 534 -24.16 -8.09 0.95
CA ILE A 534 -24.68 -8.67 -0.29
C ILE A 534 -26.19 -8.69 -0.19
N ASP A 535 -26.84 -8.11 -1.16
CA ASP A 535 -28.29 -8.16 -1.27
C ASP A 535 -28.78 -9.54 -1.72
N LYS A 536 -30.09 -9.74 -1.69
CA LYS A 536 -30.73 -10.97 -2.15
C LYS A 536 -30.36 -11.30 -3.59
N GLY A 537 -30.09 -12.55 -3.84
CA GLY A 537 -29.77 -13.03 -5.19
C GLY A 537 -29.09 -14.39 -5.17
N THR A 538 -28.59 -14.78 -6.32
CA THR A 538 -27.89 -16.07 -6.51
C THR A 538 -26.48 -15.81 -6.99
N LEU A 539 -25.52 -16.28 -6.21
CA LEU A 539 -24.10 -16.30 -6.54
C LEU A 539 -23.68 -17.71 -6.97
N MET A 540 -22.77 -17.78 -7.93
CA MET A 540 -22.17 -19.03 -8.38
C MET A 540 -20.73 -19.09 -7.92
N ASN A 541 -20.19 -20.31 -7.74
CA ASN A 541 -18.75 -20.46 -7.51
C ASN A 541 -17.98 -19.86 -8.69
N GLY A 542 -17.01 -18.98 -8.37
CA GLY A 542 -16.25 -18.22 -9.36
C GLY A 542 -16.79 -16.83 -9.67
N ASP A 543 -17.95 -16.44 -9.15
CA ASP A 543 -18.41 -15.05 -9.25
C ASP A 543 -17.48 -14.14 -8.46
N SER A 544 -17.14 -12.99 -9.05
CA SER A 544 -16.20 -12.03 -8.47
C SER A 544 -16.80 -10.63 -8.42
N PHE A 545 -16.51 -9.94 -7.33
CA PHE A 545 -16.87 -8.54 -7.10
C PHE A 545 -15.60 -7.73 -6.86
N VAL A 546 -15.58 -6.51 -7.35
CA VAL A 546 -14.45 -5.60 -7.11
C VAL A 546 -14.93 -4.39 -6.33
N VAL A 547 -14.26 -4.09 -5.23
CA VAL A 547 -14.49 -2.89 -4.42
C VAL A 547 -13.21 -2.09 -4.41
N LYS A 548 -13.28 -0.81 -4.77
CA LYS A 548 -12.18 0.14 -4.61
C LYS A 548 -12.26 0.81 -3.25
N THR A 549 -11.13 1.26 -2.74
CA THR A 549 -11.08 2.10 -1.56
C THR A 549 -10.56 3.48 -1.93
N GLY A 550 -11.15 4.50 -1.35
CA GLY A 550 -10.68 5.89 -1.50
C GLY A 550 -9.53 6.21 -0.55
N ASP A 551 -9.01 7.42 -0.62
CA ASP A 551 -7.85 7.91 0.14
C ASP A 551 -7.97 7.79 1.66
N ALA A 552 -9.20 7.69 2.17
CA ALA A 552 -9.47 7.46 3.59
C ALA A 552 -9.87 6.00 3.91
N GLY A 553 -9.70 5.07 2.96
CA GLY A 553 -10.06 3.66 3.10
C GLY A 553 -11.57 3.38 2.99
N GLN A 554 -12.39 4.39 2.65
CA GLN A 554 -13.82 4.17 2.41
C GLN A 554 -14.03 3.35 1.13
N PRO A 555 -14.99 2.41 1.09
CA PRO A 555 -15.31 1.70 -0.13
C PRO A 555 -15.92 2.64 -1.18
N LEU A 556 -15.49 2.46 -2.42
CA LEU A 556 -15.98 3.19 -3.59
C LEU A 556 -16.52 2.19 -4.62
N ASP A 557 -17.46 2.62 -5.46
CA ASP A 557 -17.82 1.86 -6.66
C ASP A 557 -16.72 1.97 -7.74
N LEU A 558 -16.86 1.27 -8.86
CA LEU A 558 -15.91 1.32 -9.97
C LEU A 558 -15.80 2.71 -10.61
N GLU A 559 -16.83 3.55 -10.45
CA GLU A 559 -16.89 4.92 -10.95
C GLU A 559 -16.28 5.94 -9.97
N GLY A 560 -15.85 5.49 -8.77
CA GLY A 560 -15.24 6.34 -7.75
C GLY A 560 -16.23 7.03 -6.80
N ASN A 561 -17.50 6.61 -6.78
CA ASN A 561 -18.50 7.14 -5.86
C ASN A 561 -18.40 6.48 -4.48
N THR A 562 -18.88 7.17 -3.44
CA THR A 562 -18.80 6.69 -2.05
C THR A 562 -19.80 5.58 -1.69
N THR A 563 -20.66 5.19 -2.59
CA THR A 563 -21.57 4.04 -2.46
C THR A 563 -21.07 2.93 -3.36
N ALA A 564 -20.42 1.91 -2.81
CA ALA A 564 -20.01 0.74 -3.57
C ALA A 564 -21.24 -0.15 -3.87
N GLU A 565 -22.14 0.33 -4.72
CA GLU A 565 -23.14 -0.51 -5.36
C GLU A 565 -22.51 -1.07 -6.63
N GLN A 566 -22.11 -2.32 -6.62
CA GLN A 566 -21.63 -3.01 -7.80
C GLN A 566 -22.71 -3.90 -8.37
N LYS A 567 -23.09 -3.61 -9.61
CA LYS A 567 -23.95 -4.48 -10.39
C LYS A 567 -23.06 -5.44 -11.15
N SER A 568 -23.10 -6.71 -10.81
CA SER A 568 -22.33 -7.79 -11.46
C SER A 568 -22.72 -8.05 -12.93
N SER A 569 -23.52 -7.18 -13.52
CA SER A 569 -24.24 -7.47 -14.73
C SER A 569 -23.59 -6.95 -16.02
N TRP A 570 -22.76 -5.91 -15.96
CA TRP A 570 -22.10 -5.36 -17.14
C TRP A 570 -20.60 -5.31 -16.94
N HIS A 571 -19.85 -6.01 -17.79
CA HIS A 571 -18.38 -5.98 -17.76
C HIS A 571 -17.79 -6.36 -19.12
N TRP A 572 -16.65 -5.80 -19.42
CA TRP A 572 -15.83 -6.19 -20.55
C TRP A 572 -15.00 -7.42 -20.21
N THR A 573 -15.00 -8.38 -21.13
CA THR A 573 -14.17 -9.57 -21.04
C THR A 573 -13.19 -9.64 -22.20
N THR A 574 -12.09 -10.38 -22.03
CA THR A 574 -11.17 -10.66 -23.13
C THR A 574 -11.87 -11.36 -24.29
N PHE A 575 -12.90 -12.16 -24.01
CA PHE A 575 -13.69 -12.84 -25.04
C PHE A 575 -14.54 -11.84 -25.84
N SER A 576 -15.23 -10.90 -25.17
CA SER A 576 -16.00 -9.87 -25.85
C SER A 576 -15.13 -8.94 -26.68
N LEU A 577 -13.94 -8.61 -26.15
CA LEU A 577 -12.93 -7.81 -26.86
C LEU A 577 -12.44 -8.54 -28.13
N ALA A 578 -12.15 -9.84 -28.03
CA ALA A 578 -11.74 -10.65 -29.18
C ALA A 578 -12.85 -10.79 -30.22
N ASP A 579 -14.08 -11.04 -29.80
CA ASP A 579 -15.23 -11.14 -30.71
C ASP A 579 -15.48 -9.83 -31.45
N GLN A 580 -15.42 -8.70 -30.75
CA GLN A 580 -15.59 -7.39 -31.38
C GLN A 580 -14.44 -7.08 -32.34
N PHE A 581 -13.20 -7.34 -31.93
CA PHE A 581 -12.04 -7.16 -32.79
C PHE A 581 -12.17 -7.97 -34.09
N ASN A 582 -12.49 -9.24 -33.97
CA ASN A 582 -12.63 -10.13 -35.14
C ASN A 582 -13.75 -9.68 -36.07
N ARG A 583 -14.83 -9.13 -35.55
CA ARG A 583 -15.92 -8.58 -36.36
C ARG A 583 -15.44 -7.36 -37.13
N GLN A 584 -14.86 -6.38 -36.43
CA GLN A 584 -14.32 -5.17 -37.02
C GLN A 584 -13.24 -5.45 -38.07
N ALA A 585 -12.34 -6.41 -37.78
CA ALA A 585 -11.32 -6.85 -38.73
C ALA A 585 -11.93 -7.45 -40.00
N SER A 586 -12.99 -8.25 -39.87
CA SER A 586 -13.72 -8.84 -41.00
C SER A 586 -14.45 -7.78 -41.83
N GLU A 587 -15.10 -6.81 -41.18
CA GLU A 587 -15.77 -5.69 -41.83
C GLU A 587 -14.79 -4.79 -42.59
N ALA A 588 -13.62 -4.54 -42.00
CA ALA A 588 -12.54 -3.79 -42.62
C ALA A 588 -11.77 -4.59 -43.70
N GLY A 589 -12.08 -5.88 -43.90
CA GLY A 589 -11.38 -6.75 -44.89
C GLY A 589 -9.93 -7.04 -44.55
N VAL A 590 -9.61 -7.07 -43.26
CA VAL A 590 -8.24 -7.27 -42.73
C VAL A 590 -8.06 -8.68 -42.25
N ASP A 591 -6.96 -9.30 -42.71
CA ASP A 591 -6.58 -10.68 -42.35
C ASP A 591 -5.74 -10.71 -41.05
N LEU A 592 -6.34 -10.16 -39.95
CA LEU A 592 -5.80 -10.14 -38.59
C LEU A 592 -6.87 -10.63 -37.62
N ARG A 593 -6.52 -11.52 -36.70
CA ARG A 593 -7.49 -12.15 -35.79
C ARG A 593 -7.04 -12.09 -34.35
N ALA A 594 -8.01 -11.89 -33.46
CA ALA A 594 -7.85 -12.01 -32.04
C ALA A 594 -8.25 -13.40 -31.54
N PHE A 595 -7.47 -13.98 -30.65
CA PHE A 595 -7.70 -15.28 -30.02
C PHE A 595 -7.55 -15.15 -28.50
N ILE A 596 -8.20 -16.04 -27.78
CA ILE A 596 -7.92 -16.25 -26.35
C ILE A 596 -7.19 -17.58 -26.21
N SER A 597 -5.99 -17.56 -25.65
CA SER A 597 -5.17 -18.75 -25.43
C SER A 597 -5.80 -19.65 -24.35
N ASN A 598 -5.33 -20.89 -24.25
CA ASN A 598 -5.76 -21.82 -23.18
C ASN A 598 -5.41 -21.31 -21.77
N THR A 599 -4.49 -20.36 -21.67
CA THR A 599 -4.11 -19.67 -20.43
C THR A 599 -4.92 -18.41 -20.15
N GLY A 600 -5.88 -18.07 -21.02
CA GLY A 600 -6.71 -16.88 -20.87
C GLY A 600 -6.11 -15.59 -21.43
N ASN A 601 -4.90 -15.65 -22.01
CA ASN A 601 -4.24 -14.48 -22.59
C ASN A 601 -4.89 -14.09 -23.91
N PHE A 602 -5.02 -12.79 -24.14
CA PHE A 602 -5.44 -12.21 -25.41
C PHE A 602 -4.27 -12.22 -26.40
N GLU A 603 -4.51 -12.65 -27.63
CA GLU A 603 -3.48 -12.77 -28.67
C GLU A 603 -3.99 -12.18 -29.99
N LEU A 604 -3.22 -11.28 -30.60
CA LEU A 604 -3.44 -10.81 -31.96
C LEU A 604 -2.49 -11.56 -32.89
N ARG A 605 -3.06 -12.25 -33.89
CA ARG A 605 -2.31 -13.06 -34.85
C ARG A 605 -2.60 -12.62 -36.28
N PRO A 606 -1.58 -12.11 -37.01
CA PRO A 606 -1.71 -11.81 -38.44
C PRO A 606 -1.66 -13.10 -39.29
N ASP A 607 -2.41 -13.11 -40.39
CA ASP A 607 -2.27 -14.13 -41.41
C ASP A 607 -0.98 -13.89 -42.20
N PHE A 608 -0.56 -14.91 -42.97
CA PHE A 608 0.67 -14.85 -43.74
C PHE A 608 0.70 -13.66 -44.73
N GLY A 609 1.75 -12.86 -44.66
CA GLY A 609 1.92 -11.66 -45.49
C GLY A 609 1.16 -10.43 -45.01
N VAL A 610 0.65 -10.45 -43.76
CA VAL A 610 0.05 -9.32 -43.10
C VAL A 610 0.96 -8.88 -41.95
N ALA A 611 1.05 -7.57 -41.73
CA ALA A 611 1.73 -6.99 -40.58
C ALA A 611 0.81 -5.95 -39.91
N PHE A 612 0.96 -5.75 -38.61
CA PHE A 612 0.11 -4.84 -37.85
C PHE A 612 0.89 -3.99 -36.83
N ALA A 613 0.34 -2.86 -36.44
CA ALA A 613 0.88 -2.00 -35.41
C ALA A 613 -0.26 -1.46 -34.55
N PHE A 614 0.04 -1.21 -33.29
CA PHE A 614 -0.87 -0.54 -32.37
C PHE A 614 -0.83 0.98 -32.54
N SER A 615 -1.92 1.65 -32.20
CA SER A 615 -2.05 3.09 -32.27
C SER A 615 -3.09 3.59 -31.27
N ASP A 616 -3.16 4.88 -31.06
CA ASP A 616 -4.25 5.50 -30.31
C ASP A 616 -5.60 5.25 -30.98
N SER A 617 -6.63 5.08 -30.16
CA SER A 617 -8.00 5.14 -30.63
C SER A 617 -8.39 6.56 -31.04
N THR A 618 -9.19 6.71 -32.08
CA THR A 618 -9.73 8.01 -32.51
C THR A 618 -10.74 8.59 -31.51
N ALA A 619 -11.36 7.74 -30.67
CA ALA A 619 -12.34 8.19 -29.69
C ALA A 619 -11.68 8.68 -28.40
N ARG A 620 -10.88 7.86 -27.75
CA ARG A 620 -10.10 8.12 -26.53
C ARG A 620 -9.11 6.99 -26.30
N ASP A 621 -7.96 7.32 -25.73
CA ASP A 621 -7.04 6.29 -25.24
C ASP A 621 -7.63 5.56 -24.02
N GLY A 622 -8.13 4.35 -24.24
CA GLY A 622 -8.68 3.50 -23.19
C GLY A 622 -7.65 2.83 -22.29
N GLY A 623 -6.38 2.78 -22.70
CA GLY A 623 -5.34 2.04 -21.98
C GLY A 623 -5.52 0.51 -21.96
N VAL A 624 -6.44 -0.03 -22.76
CA VAL A 624 -6.78 -1.47 -22.78
C VAL A 624 -5.56 -2.32 -23.18
N ALA A 625 -4.83 -1.90 -24.21
CA ALA A 625 -3.61 -2.61 -24.66
C ALA A 625 -2.55 -2.64 -23.54
N ALA A 626 -2.35 -1.53 -22.85
CA ALA A 626 -1.42 -1.43 -21.73
C ALA A 626 -1.82 -2.33 -20.54
N ALA A 627 -3.11 -2.32 -20.17
CA ALA A 627 -3.63 -3.13 -19.08
C ALA A 627 -3.55 -4.64 -19.36
N LEU A 628 -3.75 -5.05 -20.62
CA LEU A 628 -3.55 -6.44 -21.07
C LEU A 628 -2.07 -6.81 -21.20
N GLY A 629 -1.16 -5.86 -21.18
CA GLY A 629 0.25 -6.11 -21.45
C GLY A 629 0.55 -6.40 -22.93
N LEU A 630 -0.24 -5.80 -23.84
CA LEU A 630 0.01 -5.86 -25.27
C LEU A 630 0.94 -4.73 -25.70
N ASN A 631 2.00 -5.02 -26.44
CA ASN A 631 2.98 -4.04 -26.91
C ASN A 631 3.51 -3.14 -25.79
N THR A 632 3.70 -3.70 -24.59
CA THR A 632 4.20 -2.97 -23.41
C THR A 632 5.72 -2.98 -23.32
N PHE A 633 6.27 -2.00 -22.61
CA PHE A 633 7.71 -1.90 -22.35
C PHE A 633 8.12 -2.67 -21.10
N PHE A 634 7.36 -2.53 -20.01
CA PHE A 634 7.54 -3.25 -18.77
C PHE A 634 6.45 -4.32 -18.58
N LYS A 635 6.78 -5.38 -17.86
CA LYS A 635 5.84 -6.33 -17.24
C LYS A 635 5.92 -6.22 -15.72
N GLY A 636 4.93 -6.78 -15.02
CA GLY A 636 4.84 -6.75 -13.55
C GLY A 636 3.87 -5.69 -13.04
N GLN A 637 3.70 -5.64 -11.70
CA GLN A 637 2.67 -4.83 -11.04
C GLN A 637 3.21 -4.01 -9.85
N ASP A 638 4.43 -4.29 -9.39
CA ASP A 638 5.05 -3.74 -8.19
C ASP A 638 6.58 -3.70 -8.32
N ALA A 639 7.26 -3.22 -7.31
CA ALA A 639 8.72 -3.13 -7.28
C ALA A 639 9.42 -4.51 -7.31
N ALA A 640 8.77 -5.56 -6.80
CA ALA A 640 9.33 -6.91 -6.79
C ALA A 640 9.26 -7.59 -8.16
N THR A 641 8.26 -7.24 -8.97
CA THR A 641 7.91 -7.96 -10.21
C THR A 641 8.18 -7.17 -11.49
N ILE A 642 8.50 -5.88 -11.39
CA ILE A 642 8.86 -5.05 -12.56
C ILE A 642 10.04 -5.67 -13.32
N ASP A 643 9.86 -5.86 -14.62
CA ASP A 643 10.90 -6.38 -15.52
C ASP A 643 10.60 -5.95 -16.96
N ILE A 644 11.54 -6.11 -17.85
CA ILE A 644 11.38 -5.80 -19.25
C ILE A 644 10.40 -6.79 -19.90
N ALA A 645 9.44 -6.28 -20.67
CA ALA A 645 8.51 -7.13 -21.42
C ALA A 645 9.26 -7.93 -22.50
N GLU A 646 8.83 -9.18 -22.73
CA GLU A 646 9.52 -10.10 -23.65
C GLU A 646 9.66 -9.55 -25.06
N LEU A 647 8.65 -8.82 -25.52
CA LEU A 647 8.61 -8.23 -26.87
C LEU A 647 9.74 -7.22 -27.10
N VAL A 648 10.03 -6.35 -26.12
CA VAL A 648 11.04 -5.29 -26.25
C VAL A 648 12.46 -5.75 -25.93
N LYS A 649 12.68 -7.01 -25.57
CA LYS A 649 14.02 -7.60 -25.53
C LYS A 649 14.72 -7.56 -26.90
N ASP A 650 13.95 -7.54 -27.97
CA ASP A 650 14.44 -7.08 -29.26
C ASP A 650 14.27 -5.56 -29.35
N PRO A 651 15.37 -4.77 -29.36
CA PRO A 651 15.30 -3.32 -29.37
C PRO A 651 14.54 -2.73 -30.57
N SER A 652 14.37 -3.49 -31.64
CA SER A 652 13.60 -3.09 -32.81
C SER A 652 12.12 -2.89 -32.50
N ASN A 653 11.59 -3.53 -31.47
CA ASN A 653 10.20 -3.42 -31.02
C ASN A 653 9.95 -2.26 -30.03
N ILE A 654 10.98 -1.52 -29.63
CA ILE A 654 10.79 -0.34 -28.80
C ILE A 654 9.99 0.69 -29.61
N ALA A 655 8.82 1.05 -29.10
CA ALA A 655 7.84 1.86 -29.81
C ALA A 655 8.21 3.35 -29.76
N ALA A 656 9.12 3.78 -30.61
CA ALA A 656 9.56 5.17 -30.70
C ALA A 656 8.64 6.04 -31.59
N ALA A 657 7.96 5.42 -32.54
CA ALA A 657 7.12 6.09 -33.53
C ALA A 657 5.62 5.90 -33.23
N ARG A 658 4.78 6.75 -33.77
CA ARG A 658 3.33 6.57 -33.84
C ARG A 658 2.87 6.36 -35.26
N VAL A 659 1.85 5.52 -35.45
CA VAL A 659 1.23 5.31 -36.77
C VAL A 659 0.21 6.42 -36.98
N ARG A 660 0.30 7.10 -38.11
CA ARG A 660 -0.67 8.11 -38.51
C ARG A 660 -1.83 7.47 -39.26
N GLY A 661 -3.05 7.84 -38.94
CA GLY A 661 -4.24 7.28 -39.56
C GLY A 661 -4.92 8.24 -40.54
N ALA A 662 -5.55 7.74 -41.61
CA ALA A 662 -6.40 8.54 -42.46
C ALA A 662 -7.63 9.05 -41.65
N GLY A 663 -7.82 10.36 -41.55
CA GLY A 663 -8.95 10.97 -40.81
C GLY A 663 -8.69 11.29 -39.34
N SER A 664 -7.57 10.86 -38.78
CA SER A 664 -7.06 11.33 -37.48
C SER A 664 -5.72 12.02 -37.57
N ASP A 665 -5.30 12.26 -38.79
CA ASP A 665 -4.00 12.77 -39.11
C ASP A 665 -3.95 14.26 -38.78
N ALA A 666 -3.65 14.49 -37.54
CA ALA A 666 -3.40 15.78 -37.00
C ALA A 666 -1.91 16.05 -36.96
N ILE A 667 -1.51 17.22 -37.40
CA ILE A 667 -0.25 17.77 -36.99
C ILE A 667 -0.40 18.19 -35.55
N THR A 668 0.22 17.44 -34.63
CA THR A 668 0.17 17.73 -33.20
C THR A 668 1.44 18.43 -32.76
N SER A 669 1.32 19.38 -31.84
CA SER A 669 2.48 20.09 -31.33
C SER A 669 3.45 19.16 -30.62
N ASN A 670 4.73 19.27 -30.92
CA ASN A 670 5.81 18.43 -30.41
C ASN A 670 6.27 18.82 -29.00
N LEU A 671 5.91 20.02 -28.54
CA LEU A 671 6.25 20.57 -27.25
C LEU A 671 4.96 20.93 -26.50
N HIS A 672 5.00 20.85 -25.19
CA HIS A 672 3.88 21.31 -24.38
C HIS A 672 3.73 22.83 -24.49
N VAL A 673 2.50 23.27 -24.70
CA VAL A 673 2.15 24.69 -24.71
C VAL A 673 2.40 25.29 -23.33
N THR A 674 3.03 26.45 -23.27
CA THR A 674 3.20 27.17 -21.99
C THR A 674 1.83 27.42 -21.35
N ASN A 675 1.63 26.92 -20.13
CA ASN A 675 0.37 27.12 -19.44
C ASN A 675 0.16 28.62 -19.13
N PRO A 676 -0.85 29.29 -19.76
CA PRO A 676 -1.04 30.73 -19.60
C PRO A 676 -1.55 31.12 -18.20
N GLU A 677 -2.09 30.18 -17.42
CA GLU A 677 -2.49 30.38 -16.02
C GLU A 677 -1.28 30.55 -15.09
N VAL A 678 -0.15 29.91 -15.45
CA VAL A 678 1.11 30.03 -14.71
C VAL A 678 1.93 31.22 -15.20
N ARG A 679 1.96 31.43 -16.51
CA ARG A 679 2.68 32.53 -17.15
C ARG A 679 1.84 33.04 -18.32
N PRO A 680 1.26 34.27 -18.25
CA PRO A 680 0.52 34.87 -19.35
C PRO A 680 1.41 34.92 -20.62
N VAL A 681 0.84 34.50 -21.74
CA VAL A 681 1.53 34.44 -23.03
C VAL A 681 0.96 35.51 -23.95
N GLU A 682 1.82 36.37 -24.48
CA GLU A 682 1.44 37.44 -25.38
C GLU A 682 1.63 37.02 -26.85
N ILE A 683 0.53 37.04 -27.61
CA ILE A 683 0.59 36.89 -29.06
C ILE A 683 0.87 38.30 -29.62
N SER A 684 2.15 38.63 -29.75
CA SER A 684 2.59 39.87 -30.32
C SER A 684 3.87 39.66 -31.12
N THR A 685 3.95 40.20 -32.27
CA THR A 685 5.23 40.39 -32.99
C THR A 685 5.60 41.85 -32.98
N ALA A 686 6.87 42.20 -32.83
CA ALA A 686 7.37 43.56 -32.77
C ALA A 686 7.02 44.43 -34.00
N GLY A 687 6.16 43.96 -34.91
CA GLY A 687 5.80 44.61 -36.17
C GLY A 687 4.38 44.43 -36.69
N GLY A 688 3.49 43.76 -35.89
CA GLY A 688 2.12 43.55 -36.38
C GLY A 688 1.46 42.26 -35.90
N PRO A 689 0.30 41.88 -36.42
CA PRO A 689 -0.37 40.61 -36.05
C PRO A 689 0.50 39.41 -36.40
N ALA A 690 0.40 38.35 -35.59
CA ALA A 690 1.06 37.10 -35.89
C ALA A 690 0.45 36.46 -37.15
N VAL A 691 1.29 35.96 -38.04
CA VAL A 691 0.85 35.31 -39.28
C VAL A 691 1.23 33.86 -39.27
N LEU A 692 0.24 32.97 -39.51
CA LEU A 692 0.47 31.56 -39.78
C LEU A 692 0.52 31.35 -41.31
N TYR A 693 1.66 30.87 -41.78
CA TYR A 693 1.82 30.47 -43.18
C TYR A 693 1.60 28.98 -43.33
N PHE A 694 0.85 28.57 -44.32
CA PHE A 694 0.60 27.15 -44.63
C PHE A 694 0.46 26.94 -46.15
N GLU A 695 0.58 25.69 -46.57
CA GLU A 695 0.39 25.28 -47.95
C GLU A 695 -0.75 24.22 -47.99
N GLU A 696 -1.74 24.46 -48.84
CA GLU A 696 -2.85 23.57 -49.09
C GLU A 696 -2.66 22.99 -50.50
N ASP A 697 -2.40 21.66 -50.60
CA ASP A 697 -2.13 21.00 -51.88
C ASP A 697 -1.04 21.74 -52.71
N ASP A 698 0.07 22.08 -52.07
CA ASP A 698 1.19 22.88 -52.60
C ASP A 698 0.82 24.36 -52.93
N VAL A 699 -0.34 24.85 -52.58
CA VAL A 699 -0.75 26.25 -52.76
C VAL A 699 -0.50 27.02 -51.47
N PRO A 700 0.43 28.01 -51.49
CA PRO A 700 0.75 28.81 -50.32
C PRO A 700 -0.39 29.69 -49.87
N LYS A 701 -0.69 29.67 -48.57
CA LYS A 701 -1.72 30.45 -47.89
C LYS A 701 -1.16 31.10 -46.63
N ALA A 702 -1.86 32.09 -46.12
CA ALA A 702 -1.52 32.70 -44.84
C ALA A 702 -2.78 33.24 -44.15
N ILE A 703 -2.79 33.09 -42.83
CA ILE A 703 -3.81 33.72 -41.98
C ILE A 703 -3.17 34.65 -40.96
N THR A 704 -3.91 35.63 -40.51
CA THR A 704 -3.50 36.56 -39.45
C THR A 704 -4.19 36.14 -38.16
N VAL A 705 -3.42 36.06 -37.09
CA VAL A 705 -3.93 35.82 -35.74
C VAL A 705 -3.92 37.11 -34.96
N ASP A 706 -5.03 37.52 -34.41
CA ASP A 706 -5.18 38.77 -33.70
C ASP A 706 -4.30 38.82 -32.43
N PRO A 707 -3.58 39.95 -32.22
CA PRO A 707 -2.77 40.13 -31.02
C PRO A 707 -3.63 40.11 -29.76
N ARG A 708 -3.29 39.25 -28.83
CA ARG A 708 -3.96 39.15 -27.53
C ARG A 708 -3.02 38.57 -26.45
N ILE A 709 -3.39 38.72 -25.18
CA ILE A 709 -2.72 38.10 -24.06
C ILE A 709 -3.55 36.91 -23.63
N LEU A 710 -2.95 35.74 -23.64
CA LEU A 710 -3.57 34.49 -23.13
C LEU A 710 -3.30 34.41 -21.64
N THR A 711 -4.34 34.23 -20.85
CA THR A 711 -4.31 34.20 -19.37
C THR A 711 -4.95 32.94 -18.78
N SER A 712 -5.64 32.18 -19.62
CA SER A 712 -6.34 30.97 -19.21
C SER A 712 -6.24 29.88 -20.29
N ARG A 713 -6.51 28.63 -19.93
CA ARG A 713 -6.64 27.55 -20.91
C ARG A 713 -7.82 27.76 -21.87
N GLY A 714 -8.86 28.41 -21.41
CA GLY A 714 -9.97 28.82 -22.28
C GLY A 714 -9.56 29.73 -23.42
N ASP A 715 -8.52 30.57 -23.22
CA ASP A 715 -7.97 31.43 -24.29
C ASP A 715 -7.24 30.59 -25.34
N LEU A 716 -6.63 29.45 -24.99
CA LEU A 716 -6.00 28.49 -25.91
C LEU A 716 -7.07 27.79 -26.78
N HIS A 717 -8.21 27.40 -26.21
CA HIS A 717 -9.35 26.88 -26.99
C HIS A 717 -9.90 27.92 -27.94
N THR A 718 -10.00 29.19 -27.50
CA THR A 718 -10.45 30.31 -28.36
C THR A 718 -9.45 30.56 -29.47
N LEU A 719 -8.15 30.49 -29.17
CA LEU A 719 -7.09 30.63 -30.19
C LEU A 719 -7.19 29.52 -31.24
N ALA A 720 -7.35 28.26 -30.82
CA ALA A 720 -7.50 27.13 -31.73
C ALA A 720 -8.72 27.33 -32.66
N HIS A 721 -9.84 27.73 -32.09
CA HIS A 721 -11.07 27.99 -32.85
C HIS A 721 -10.93 29.13 -33.86
N ASP A 722 -10.26 30.24 -33.47
CA ASP A 722 -10.01 31.36 -34.35
C ASP A 722 -9.06 30.98 -35.51
N MET A 723 -8.04 30.19 -35.23
CA MET A 723 -7.13 29.67 -36.26
C MET A 723 -7.88 28.74 -37.22
N GLU A 724 -8.76 27.86 -36.73
CA GLU A 724 -9.62 27.01 -37.54
C GLU A 724 -10.49 27.83 -38.49
N GLN A 725 -11.19 28.83 -37.97
CA GLN A 725 -12.06 29.69 -38.78
C GLN A 725 -11.29 30.43 -39.83
N ALA A 726 -10.14 30.99 -39.46
CA ALA A 726 -9.29 31.75 -40.40
C ALA A 726 -8.68 30.85 -41.49
N MET A 727 -8.23 29.62 -41.13
CA MET A 727 -7.70 28.66 -42.10
C MET A 727 -8.80 28.19 -43.05
N ASN A 728 -9.99 27.88 -42.57
CA ASN A 728 -11.13 27.49 -43.37
C ASN A 728 -11.61 28.63 -44.28
N ALA A 729 -11.57 29.89 -43.84
CA ALA A 729 -11.89 31.04 -44.66
C ALA A 729 -10.84 31.30 -45.75
N ALA A 730 -9.57 30.95 -45.53
CA ALA A 730 -8.50 31.05 -46.49
C ALA A 730 -8.43 29.87 -47.47
N SER A 731 -9.13 28.76 -47.18
CA SER A 731 -9.16 27.57 -48.02
C SER A 731 -10.00 27.75 -49.28
N ASN A 732 -9.61 27.08 -50.36
CA ASN A 732 -10.39 26.90 -51.55
C ASN A 732 -11.39 25.73 -51.46
N LEU A 733 -11.25 24.91 -50.40
CA LEU A 733 -12.06 23.73 -50.11
C LEU A 733 -13.16 24.13 -49.11
N SER A 734 -14.19 23.33 -48.99
CA SER A 734 -15.28 23.59 -48.05
C SER A 734 -14.95 23.08 -46.64
N ASN A 735 -14.53 23.99 -45.74
CA ASN A 735 -14.20 23.70 -44.35
C ASN A 735 -13.25 22.50 -44.16
N PRO A 736 -12.05 22.49 -44.77
CA PRO A 736 -11.21 21.31 -44.76
C PRO A 736 -10.47 21.11 -43.44
N TYR A 737 -10.34 22.13 -42.58
CA TYR A 737 -9.49 22.11 -41.41
C TYR A 737 -10.28 22.06 -40.11
N LYS A 738 -9.72 21.36 -39.14
CA LYS A 738 -10.10 21.39 -37.75
C LYS A 738 -8.87 21.69 -36.90
N VAL A 739 -8.97 22.72 -36.07
CA VAL A 739 -7.87 23.08 -35.16
C VAL A 739 -8.40 23.06 -33.76
N ARG A 740 -7.75 22.33 -32.90
CA ARG A 740 -8.18 22.23 -31.51
C ARG A 740 -6.98 22.29 -30.55
N TYR A 741 -7.23 22.80 -29.37
CA TYR A 741 -6.35 22.65 -28.24
C TYR A 741 -6.80 21.46 -27.38
N VAL A 742 -5.95 20.45 -27.26
CA VAL A 742 -6.22 19.24 -26.46
C VAL A 742 -5.73 19.47 -25.04
N GLU A 743 -6.65 19.79 -24.15
CA GLU A 743 -6.33 20.24 -22.78
C GLU A 743 -5.58 19.17 -21.97
N ASN A 744 -6.00 17.91 -22.07
CA ASN A 744 -5.39 16.78 -21.34
C ASN A 744 -3.93 16.51 -21.75
N GLU A 745 -3.59 16.86 -22.99
CA GLU A 745 -2.26 16.68 -23.57
C GLU A 745 -1.45 17.99 -23.62
N ASN A 746 -2.10 19.10 -23.29
CA ASN A 746 -1.52 20.45 -23.37
C ASN A 746 -0.90 20.75 -24.72
N ARG A 747 -1.62 20.43 -25.82
CA ARG A 747 -1.13 20.48 -27.20
C ARG A 747 -2.13 21.10 -28.15
N PHE A 748 -1.62 21.68 -29.24
CA PHE A 748 -2.44 22.03 -30.41
C PHE A 748 -2.44 20.89 -31.41
N GLU A 749 -3.58 20.70 -32.04
CA GLU A 749 -3.82 19.70 -33.08
C GLU A 749 -4.46 20.40 -34.31
N PHE A 750 -3.86 20.17 -35.47
CA PHE A 750 -4.38 20.57 -36.78
C PHE A 750 -4.74 19.32 -37.57
N SER A 751 -5.99 19.11 -37.85
CA SER A 751 -6.48 17.91 -38.52
C SER A 751 -7.36 18.28 -39.72
N GLU A 752 -7.61 17.29 -40.55
CA GLU A 752 -8.60 17.37 -41.60
C GLU A 752 -10.03 17.26 -41.02
N ASN A 753 -10.98 17.92 -41.63
CA ASN A 753 -12.38 17.71 -41.30
C ASN A 753 -12.95 16.55 -42.11
N ASP A 754 -13.82 15.75 -41.52
CA ASP A 754 -14.39 14.55 -42.14
C ASP A 754 -14.97 14.82 -43.54
N GLY A 755 -14.51 14.02 -44.50
CA GLY A 755 -14.98 14.13 -45.90
C GLY A 755 -14.38 15.28 -46.69
N SER A 756 -13.33 15.90 -46.26
CA SER A 756 -12.60 16.91 -46.99
C SER A 756 -11.81 16.32 -48.16
N PRO A 757 -11.71 16.98 -49.32
CA PRO A 757 -10.85 16.54 -50.43
C PRO A 757 -9.39 17.00 -50.31
N LEU A 758 -8.93 17.42 -49.13
CA LEU A 758 -7.55 17.86 -48.86
C LEU A 758 -6.57 16.71 -49.14
N GLN A 759 -5.56 16.94 -49.98
CA GLN A 759 -4.53 15.94 -50.26
C GLN A 759 -3.26 16.15 -49.46
N GLN A 760 -2.96 17.43 -49.12
CA GLN A 760 -1.77 17.79 -48.34
C GLN A 760 -1.96 19.11 -47.59
N LEU A 761 -1.54 19.14 -46.33
CA LEU A 761 -1.38 20.35 -45.54
C LEU A 761 0.08 20.44 -45.06
N THR A 762 0.74 21.57 -45.38
CA THR A 762 2.05 21.89 -44.83
C THR A 762 1.96 23.15 -43.97
N LEU A 763 2.21 23.03 -42.67
CA LEU A 763 2.33 24.17 -41.77
C LEU A 763 3.76 24.73 -41.86
N ARG A 764 3.91 25.96 -42.21
CA ARG A 764 5.21 26.64 -42.42
C ARG A 764 5.64 27.34 -41.15
N TRP A 765 5.94 26.56 -40.13
CA TRP A 765 6.45 27.08 -38.85
C TRP A 765 7.80 27.79 -38.98
N ASP A 766 8.57 27.45 -40.00
CA ASP A 766 9.81 28.16 -40.37
C ASP A 766 9.57 29.66 -40.72
N ARG A 767 8.35 29.95 -41.19
CA ARG A 767 7.92 31.34 -41.50
C ARG A 767 7.05 31.94 -40.39
N SER A 768 6.68 31.16 -39.41
CA SER A 768 5.79 31.53 -38.30
C SER A 768 6.39 31.22 -36.93
N PRO A 769 7.67 31.55 -36.65
CA PRO A 769 8.38 31.04 -35.47
C PRO A 769 7.77 31.49 -34.13
N ALA A 770 7.14 32.64 -34.06
CA ALA A 770 6.48 33.13 -32.85
C ALA A 770 5.21 32.34 -32.52
N LEU A 771 4.46 31.94 -33.56
CA LEU A 771 3.28 31.05 -33.37
C LEU A 771 3.72 29.61 -33.11
N ALA A 772 4.79 29.15 -33.73
CA ALA A 772 5.36 27.80 -33.46
C ALA A 772 5.71 27.67 -31.99
N GLU A 773 6.47 28.60 -31.42
CA GLU A 773 6.84 28.59 -29.99
C GLU A 773 5.60 28.62 -29.07
N LEU A 774 4.61 29.44 -29.43
CA LEU A 774 3.40 29.60 -28.65
C LEU A 774 2.51 28.37 -28.66
N THR A 775 2.38 27.73 -29.82
CA THR A 775 1.54 26.53 -30.02
C THR A 775 2.27 25.21 -29.74
N GLY A 776 3.55 25.31 -29.34
CA GLY A 776 4.35 24.12 -28.97
C GLY A 776 4.93 23.39 -30.20
N PHE A 777 5.08 24.04 -31.33
CA PHE A 777 5.75 23.48 -32.51
C PHE A 777 7.18 23.95 -32.62
N ARG A 778 8.01 23.17 -33.34
CA ARG A 778 9.34 23.59 -33.73
C ARG A 778 9.24 24.54 -34.93
N PRO A 779 10.15 25.50 -35.09
CA PRO A 779 10.14 26.42 -36.23
C PRO A 779 10.66 25.75 -37.51
N GLU A 780 10.09 24.61 -37.88
CA GLU A 780 10.39 23.81 -39.06
C GLU A 780 9.09 23.53 -39.81
N PRO A 781 9.11 23.33 -41.13
CA PRO A 781 7.90 22.98 -41.89
C PRO A 781 7.40 21.60 -41.43
N GLU A 782 6.12 21.49 -41.11
CA GLU A 782 5.46 20.21 -40.85
C GLU A 782 4.43 19.93 -41.91
N THR A 783 4.61 18.81 -42.61
CA THR A 783 3.74 18.42 -43.72
C THR A 783 2.92 17.20 -43.32
N PHE A 784 1.65 17.31 -43.57
CA PHE A 784 0.65 16.29 -43.42
C PHE A 784 0.22 15.81 -44.81
N VAL A 785 0.43 14.54 -45.06
CA VAL A 785 -0.11 13.82 -46.24
C VAL A 785 -0.94 12.71 -45.72
N PRO A 786 -2.21 12.59 -46.14
CA PRO A 786 -3.06 11.48 -45.73
C PRO A 786 -2.56 10.14 -46.31
N ALA A 787 -1.49 9.60 -45.79
CA ALA A 787 -1.07 8.24 -46.05
C ALA A 787 -1.45 7.39 -44.85
N ALA A 788 -2.64 6.84 -44.92
CA ALA A 788 -3.16 5.94 -43.89
C ALA A 788 -2.15 4.85 -43.52
N GLY A 789 -1.80 4.79 -42.22
CA GLY A 789 -0.95 3.75 -41.65
C GLY A 789 0.55 3.88 -41.96
N ASP A 790 1.05 5.03 -42.33
CA ASP A 790 2.48 5.24 -42.45
C ASP A 790 3.06 5.91 -41.19
N TYR A 791 4.28 5.53 -40.85
CA TYR A 791 5.12 6.22 -39.84
C TYR A 791 6.47 6.44 -40.54
N GLY A 792 6.94 7.64 -40.60
CA GLY A 792 8.27 7.90 -41.17
C GLY A 792 9.36 7.21 -40.35
N LYS A 793 10.44 6.76 -41.01
CA LYS A 793 11.57 6.09 -40.32
C LYS A 793 12.20 6.90 -39.20
N ILE A 794 12.03 8.22 -39.24
CA ILE A 794 12.51 9.17 -38.23
C ILE A 794 11.40 9.72 -37.33
N ASN A 795 10.20 9.10 -37.35
CA ASN A 795 9.12 9.49 -36.42
C ASN A 795 9.53 9.12 -35.00
N ASN A 796 9.52 10.11 -34.13
CA ASN A 796 9.93 10.04 -32.73
C ASN A 796 8.83 10.49 -31.77
N GLU A 797 7.59 10.64 -32.23
CA GLU A 797 6.49 11.20 -31.44
C GLU A 797 6.28 10.45 -30.13
N ASN A 798 6.32 9.12 -30.19
CA ASN A 798 6.11 8.29 -28.99
C ASN A 798 7.31 8.38 -28.04
N ALA A 799 8.54 8.44 -28.58
CA ALA A 799 9.75 8.60 -27.77
C ALA A 799 9.82 9.97 -27.08
N LEU A 800 9.33 11.04 -27.74
CA LEU A 800 9.23 12.38 -27.13
C LEU A 800 8.21 12.37 -25.97
N LEU A 801 7.05 11.75 -26.15
CA LEU A 801 6.07 11.60 -25.07
C LEU A 801 6.63 10.85 -23.87
N MET A 802 7.42 9.80 -24.14
CA MET A 802 8.11 9.05 -23.09
C MET A 802 9.13 9.90 -22.34
N ALA A 803 9.94 10.65 -23.06
CA ALA A 803 10.95 11.54 -22.49
C ALA A 803 10.32 12.64 -21.62
N ASP A 804 9.19 13.21 -22.07
CA ASP A 804 8.46 14.25 -21.34
C ASP A 804 7.84 13.77 -20.04
N MET A 805 7.60 12.45 -19.87
CA MET A 805 6.99 11.89 -18.67
C MET A 805 7.78 12.16 -17.39
N GLN A 806 9.09 12.40 -17.49
CA GLN A 806 9.90 12.79 -16.34
C GLN A 806 9.35 14.04 -15.65
N HIS A 807 8.74 14.96 -16.42
CA HIS A 807 8.30 16.27 -15.96
C HIS A 807 6.79 16.36 -15.71
N VAL A 808 6.04 15.32 -16.07
CA VAL A 808 4.58 15.31 -15.90
C VAL A 808 4.22 14.92 -14.48
N GLU A 809 3.54 15.83 -13.77
CA GLU A 809 2.98 15.55 -12.45
C GLU A 809 1.74 14.66 -12.56
N ASN A 810 1.62 13.70 -11.67
CA ASN A 810 0.43 12.86 -11.52
C ASN A 810 0.13 12.64 -10.06
N THR A 811 -1.12 12.32 -9.82
CA THR A 811 -1.60 11.92 -8.51
C THR A 811 -1.28 10.44 -8.28
N MET A 812 -0.43 10.18 -7.31
CA MET A 812 -0.01 8.84 -6.91
C MET A 812 -0.44 8.54 -5.47
N PRO A 813 -0.83 7.30 -5.15
CA PRO A 813 -1.06 6.91 -3.76
C PRO A 813 0.27 7.01 -2.98
N HIS A 814 0.28 7.80 -1.94
CA HIS A 814 1.37 7.89 -0.97
C HIS A 814 0.89 7.33 0.36
N TYR A 815 1.57 6.32 0.88
CA TYR A 815 1.16 5.62 2.08
C TYR A 815 1.91 6.14 3.30
N ALA A 816 1.15 6.51 4.34
CA ALA A 816 1.68 6.79 5.68
C ALA A 816 1.10 5.76 6.65
N TYR A 817 1.97 4.93 7.25
CA TYR A 817 1.54 3.97 8.26
C TYR A 817 1.54 4.59 9.65
N THR A 818 0.47 4.38 10.38
CA THR A 818 0.40 4.64 11.80
C THR A 818 -0.08 3.39 12.54
N ARG A 819 0.51 3.12 13.69
CA ARG A 819 0.23 1.91 14.48
C ARG A 819 -1.23 1.74 14.85
N ASP A 820 -1.96 2.84 15.00
CA ASP A 820 -3.37 2.83 15.41
C ASP A 820 -4.34 2.70 14.22
N ARG A 821 -3.91 3.05 13.00
CA ARG A 821 -4.79 3.20 11.82
C ARG A 821 -4.40 2.33 10.64
N GLY A 822 -3.23 1.68 10.67
CA GLY A 822 -2.68 0.99 9.51
C GLY A 822 -2.16 1.96 8.45
N ALA A 823 -2.19 1.54 7.18
CA ALA A 823 -1.85 2.41 6.07
C ALA A 823 -2.96 3.46 5.87
N VAL A 824 -2.58 4.71 5.88
CA VAL A 824 -3.41 5.80 5.39
C VAL A 824 -2.82 6.22 4.05
N ALA A 825 -3.53 5.97 2.95
CA ALA A 825 -3.14 6.50 1.66
C ALA A 825 -3.56 7.96 1.57
N GLU A 826 -2.62 8.80 1.24
CA GLU A 826 -2.84 10.18 0.83
C GLU A 826 -2.52 10.30 -0.66
N SER A 827 -3.23 11.15 -1.37
CA SER A 827 -2.94 11.42 -2.78
C SER A 827 -1.84 12.48 -2.87
N LEU A 828 -0.69 12.10 -3.43
CA LEU A 828 0.42 13.03 -3.69
C LEU A 828 0.50 13.30 -5.19
N THR A 829 0.34 14.56 -5.58
CA THR A 829 0.50 14.99 -6.97
C THR A 829 1.93 15.49 -7.18
N THR A 830 2.72 14.71 -7.90
CA THR A 830 4.14 15.00 -8.15
C THR A 830 4.67 14.19 -9.34
N THR A 831 5.92 14.44 -9.73
CA THR A 831 6.63 13.60 -10.71
C THR A 831 7.16 12.32 -10.05
N PRO A 832 7.51 11.26 -10.83
CA PRO A 832 8.13 10.06 -10.26
C PRO A 832 9.40 10.35 -9.44
N ASP A 833 10.26 11.24 -9.93
CA ASP A 833 11.46 11.69 -9.21
C ASP A 833 11.12 12.48 -7.94
N GLY A 834 10.05 13.28 -7.99
CA GLY A 834 9.52 14.01 -6.84
C GLY A 834 9.02 13.07 -5.75
N PHE A 835 8.27 12.06 -6.13
CA PHE A 835 7.77 11.02 -5.22
C PHE A 835 8.90 10.27 -4.51
N TYR A 836 9.92 9.85 -5.28
CA TYR A 836 11.10 9.20 -4.71
C TYR A 836 11.84 10.09 -3.70
N ARG A 837 12.02 11.38 -4.01
CA ARG A 837 12.65 12.36 -3.09
C ARG A 837 11.83 12.57 -1.82
N ASP A 838 10.52 12.62 -1.93
CA ASP A 838 9.62 12.73 -0.77
C ASP A 838 9.74 11.52 0.14
N MET A 839 9.73 10.31 -0.44
CA MET A 839 9.95 9.07 0.28
C MET A 839 11.31 9.06 1.01
N LEU A 840 12.40 9.47 0.36
CA LEU A 840 13.71 9.60 1.00
C LEU A 840 13.72 10.64 2.11
N GLY A 841 13.08 11.79 1.88
CA GLY A 841 12.92 12.84 2.87
C GLY A 841 12.22 12.34 4.13
N SER A 842 11.17 11.55 3.99
CA SER A 842 10.42 10.97 5.11
C SER A 842 11.30 10.02 5.94
N ILE A 843 12.08 9.16 5.29
CA ILE A 843 13.04 8.25 5.95
C ILE A 843 14.07 9.05 6.74
N GLY A 844 14.71 10.07 6.12
CA GLY A 844 15.74 10.88 6.76
C GLY A 844 15.22 11.70 7.95
N VAL A 845 14.03 12.29 7.84
CA VAL A 845 13.39 13.01 8.97
C VAL A 845 13.10 12.05 10.12
N ARG A 846 12.61 10.86 9.83
CA ARG A 846 12.31 9.83 10.83
C ARG A 846 13.58 9.34 11.53
N ALA A 847 14.64 9.07 10.77
CA ALA A 847 15.95 8.67 11.31
C ALA A 847 16.51 9.75 12.25
N SER A 848 16.48 11.02 11.83
CA SER A 848 16.90 12.14 12.66
C SER A 848 16.08 12.25 13.95
N SER A 849 14.77 12.09 13.86
CA SER A 849 13.89 12.10 15.04
C SER A 849 14.22 10.96 16.01
N PHE A 850 14.43 9.75 15.50
CA PHE A 850 14.74 8.59 16.35
C PHE A 850 16.11 8.68 17.01
N ARG A 851 17.13 9.20 16.31
CA ARG A 851 18.46 9.48 16.91
C ARG A 851 18.33 10.46 18.07
N LYS A 852 17.51 11.48 17.89
CA LYS A 852 17.23 12.48 18.95
C LYS A 852 16.48 11.90 20.15
N GLU A 853 15.45 11.09 19.90
CA GLU A 853 14.71 10.40 20.96
C GLU A 853 15.58 9.41 21.73
N LYS A 854 16.46 8.65 21.03
CA LYS A 854 17.46 7.79 21.66
C LYS A 854 18.41 8.57 22.54
N GLU A 855 18.97 9.69 22.07
CA GLU A 855 19.91 10.52 22.84
C GLU A 855 19.23 11.10 24.10
N MET A 856 18.04 11.68 23.93
CA MET A 856 17.29 12.24 25.08
C MET A 856 16.88 11.15 26.06
N GLY A 857 16.45 9.99 25.55
CA GLY A 857 16.09 8.84 26.37
C GLY A 857 17.27 8.32 27.16
N GLY A 858 18.45 8.20 26.53
CA GLY A 858 19.69 7.79 27.16
C GLY A 858 20.11 8.71 28.33
N MET A 859 20.11 10.02 28.09
CA MET A 859 20.42 11.01 29.14
C MET A 859 19.43 10.93 30.32
N MET A 860 18.16 10.67 30.04
CA MET A 860 17.15 10.55 31.11
C MET A 860 17.32 9.26 31.91
N VAL A 861 17.63 8.14 31.25
CA VAL A 861 17.96 6.84 31.91
C VAL A 861 19.16 7.01 32.82
N GLU A 862 20.25 7.63 32.33
CA GLU A 862 21.44 7.91 33.12
C GLU A 862 21.10 8.73 34.35
N LYS A 863 20.40 9.85 34.19
CA LYS A 863 20.02 10.71 35.31
C LYS A 863 19.12 10.01 36.35
N LEU A 864 18.13 9.21 35.90
CA LEU A 864 17.29 8.45 36.83
C LEU A 864 18.09 7.33 37.53
N SER A 865 19.06 6.73 36.83
CA SER A 865 19.97 5.75 37.43
C SER A 865 20.85 6.37 38.50
N ASP A 866 21.41 7.57 38.28
CA ASP A 866 22.17 8.33 39.26
C ASP A 866 21.35 8.67 40.52
N ILE A 867 20.09 9.09 40.32
CA ILE A 867 19.16 9.37 41.42
C ILE A 867 18.87 8.08 42.21
N ARG A 868 18.67 6.94 41.50
CA ARG A 868 18.46 5.64 42.14
C ARG A 868 19.68 5.24 42.95
N GLU A 869 20.88 5.41 42.42
CA GLU A 869 22.15 5.10 43.11
C GLU A 869 22.34 5.99 44.33
N SER A 870 21.98 7.28 44.27
CA SER A 870 22.03 8.16 45.43
C SER A 870 21.07 7.78 46.57
N ILE A 871 19.94 7.12 46.27
CA ILE A 871 18.93 6.66 47.26
C ILE A 871 19.24 5.23 47.73
N SER A 872 19.41 4.33 46.79
CA SER A 872 19.46 2.89 47.03
C SER A 872 20.90 2.32 47.01
N GLY A 873 21.88 3.08 46.53
CA GLY A 873 23.26 2.67 46.39
C GLY A 873 23.97 2.47 47.73
N VAL A 874 25.03 1.73 47.72
CA VAL A 874 25.88 1.45 48.88
C VAL A 874 27.14 2.31 48.80
N SER A 875 27.36 3.14 49.84
CA SER A 875 28.64 3.84 50.01
C SER A 875 29.52 3.02 50.93
N VAL A 876 30.62 2.50 50.43
CA VAL A 876 31.59 1.69 51.22
C VAL A 876 32.06 2.45 52.45
N ASP A 877 32.33 3.75 52.33
CA ASP A 877 32.80 4.57 53.41
C ASP A 877 31.74 4.70 54.54
N GLU A 878 30.46 4.91 54.18
CA GLU A 878 29.41 4.95 55.18
C GLU A 878 29.22 3.59 55.88
N GLU A 879 29.19 2.51 55.09
CA GLU A 879 29.03 1.17 55.68
C GLU A 879 30.22 0.77 56.57
N LEU A 880 31.46 1.15 56.21
CA LEU A 880 32.65 0.96 57.06
C LEU A 880 32.54 1.73 58.35
N VAL A 881 32.08 3.02 58.31
CA VAL A 881 31.85 3.82 59.55
C VAL A 881 30.78 3.17 60.43
N ARG A 882 29.69 2.68 59.86
CA ARG A 882 28.64 1.99 60.61
C ARG A 882 29.15 0.66 61.19
N MET A 883 29.95 -0.10 60.38
CA MET A 883 30.54 -1.35 60.82
C MET A 883 31.46 -1.12 62.04
N LEU A 884 32.30 -0.05 62.01
CA LEU A 884 33.13 0.36 63.14
C LEU A 884 32.26 0.73 64.35
N ALA A 885 31.16 1.45 64.21
CA ALA A 885 30.24 1.76 65.29
C ALA A 885 29.64 0.51 65.92
N HIS A 886 29.22 -0.47 65.08
CA HIS A 886 28.73 -1.75 65.56
C HIS A 886 29.80 -2.57 66.23
N GLN A 887 31.04 -2.52 65.74
CA GLN A 887 32.21 -3.20 66.34
C GLN A 887 32.49 -2.64 67.73
N GLN A 888 32.49 -1.29 67.89
CA GLN A 888 32.61 -0.63 69.19
C GLN A 888 31.45 -1.01 70.13
N ALA A 889 30.23 -1.01 69.65
CA ALA A 889 29.06 -1.42 70.45
C ALA A 889 29.18 -2.90 70.88
N TYR A 890 29.66 -3.80 70.02
CA TYR A 890 29.93 -5.19 70.32
C TYR A 890 30.96 -5.34 71.41
N GLN A 891 32.11 -4.61 71.31
CA GLN A 891 33.15 -4.60 72.29
C GLN A 891 32.68 -4.08 73.65
N ALA A 892 31.87 -2.99 73.69
CA ALA A 892 31.28 -2.43 74.90
C ALA A 892 30.33 -3.45 75.54
N ALA A 893 29.45 -4.09 74.79
CA ALA A 893 28.53 -5.10 75.27
C ALA A 893 29.24 -6.34 75.83
N SER A 894 30.35 -6.77 75.16
CA SER A 894 31.22 -7.86 75.61
C SER A 894 31.87 -7.53 76.92
N LYS A 895 32.36 -6.27 77.10
CA LYS A 895 32.95 -5.82 78.33
C LYS A 895 31.95 -5.79 79.47
N LEU A 896 30.69 -5.37 79.16
CA LEU A 896 29.60 -5.44 80.19
C LEU A 896 29.33 -6.87 80.68
N ILE A 897 29.42 -7.91 79.79
CA ILE A 897 29.28 -9.29 80.13
C ILE A 897 30.41 -9.72 81.07
N THR A 898 31.65 -9.40 80.72
CA THR A 898 32.85 -9.74 81.46
C THR A 898 32.81 -9.11 82.86
N THR A 899 32.48 -7.77 82.98
CA THR A 899 32.36 -7.06 84.23
C THR A 899 31.20 -7.66 85.04
N SER A 900 30.14 -8.04 84.43
CA SER A 900 28.97 -8.70 85.08
C SER A 900 29.38 -10.07 85.66
N ASP A 901 30.19 -10.84 84.90
CA ASP A 901 30.69 -12.14 85.41
C ASP A 901 31.67 -11.95 86.52
N GLU A 902 32.62 -11.05 86.45
CA GLU A 902 33.52 -10.66 87.54
C GLU A 902 32.78 -10.25 88.80
N MET A 903 31.72 -9.43 88.66
CA MET A 903 30.85 -9.05 89.78
C MET A 903 30.13 -10.28 90.38
N LEU A 904 29.67 -11.21 89.53
CA LEU A 904 29.01 -12.42 89.97
C LEU A 904 29.99 -13.36 90.71
N GLN A 905 31.19 -13.51 90.16
CA GLN A 905 32.24 -14.25 90.84
C GLN A 905 32.63 -13.61 92.22
N THR A 906 32.72 -12.30 92.28
CA THR A 906 32.99 -11.60 93.53
C THR A 906 31.88 -11.85 94.55
N LEU A 907 30.61 -11.79 94.12
CA LEU A 907 29.47 -12.13 94.96
C LEU A 907 29.46 -13.57 95.39
N LEU A 908 29.85 -14.51 94.59
CA LEU A 908 29.96 -15.92 94.95
C LEU A 908 31.17 -16.20 95.90
N ASN A 909 32.25 -15.48 95.78
CA ASN A 909 33.43 -15.57 96.64
C ASN A 909 33.23 -14.83 98.03
N MET A 910 32.20 -13.96 98.11
CA MET A 910 31.82 -13.30 99.38
C MET A 910 30.92 -14.17 100.29
N ARG A 911 30.57 -15.34 99.83
CA ARG A 911 29.85 -16.39 100.57
C ARG A 911 30.85 -17.45 101.13
#